data_0cfed042eb63a9a091a96856d4194b5f
#
_entry.id   0cfed042eb63a9a091a96856d4194b5f
#
_cell.length_a   1.000
_cell.length_b   1.000
_cell.length_c   1.000
_cell.angle_alpha   90.00
_cell.angle_beta   90.00
_cell.angle_gamma   90.00
#
_symmetry.space_group_name_H-M   'P 1'
#
loop_
_entity.id
_entity.type
_entity.pdbx_description
1 polymer ?
#
loop_
_entity_poly.entity_id
_entity_poly.type
_entity_poly.pdbx_seq_one_letter_code
_entity_poly.pdbx_strand_id
1 'polypeptide(L)'
;MTDDKSPNRESKPEPAAKTELFTPEAPSQATDVKLADDSTGVAPSFRAAAPLPPPGYVPRPPVRRDHRPPALAPGARIDDFEIVRMLGRGAFGHVYLARQVSLDREVALKVSANRGSEGRTMARLEHAHIVQVFFEIFDEATDQRLLCMQLVPGVGLEKIIGSIGMQLEVQRSLQSMLADATAPAASWRGSDVLAIIDVNASLPAALDPAALRDREALAEMDAIEATAWIGARLAEALDFAHQRGVLHRDVKPANILVSPYGRPMLADFNISSQQVEEEGSEMFGGTIAYMAPEHLDAFNPADDTTEAAVTAQADVYSLGLVLDELLHGRHPQVAFAANASLVDRLRSLADQRRRQPPHADEKIPGARKTLEQTICRCQAACPQDRFDAGDELAEQLEGCRQLRQAERALPPATGIVPWIIARPFLWFVLLAFLPSIVASVINISYNTTQIVGQLTAPQQQLFMKLVTIYNTAIYPVALALFAWAFFPVRRAWFEMHATAPLAPGRVAAARKQALRLPLWVTGLAAAGWLPGGVLFPAIISYRTEMLAPHIWMHFVASFTLSGLIALAYSLCGSQFVIQRALYPRMWDDVRHFTAVARHELAPMSARLGWIQLLAGSAFVAAVLVLMLSDAETSNVFRGLVAGLIILGWAGYQLATHVTRSLTEIVIALTGAKS
;
A
#
# COMPACT_ATOMS: atom_id res chain seq x y z
N MET A 1 -65.57 17.96 1.92
CA MET A 1 -65.76 19.08 1.01
C MET A 1 -64.62 19.04 0.06
N THR A 2 -64.97 18.48 -1.06
CA THR A 2 -64.66 18.72 -2.48
C THR A 2 -63.18 18.59 -2.84
N ASP A 3 -62.81 17.47 -3.44
CA ASP A 3 -62.84 17.11 -4.85
C ASP A 3 -62.07 18.06 -5.75
N ASP A 4 -60.99 17.61 -6.39
CA ASP A 4 -61.05 17.22 -7.80
C ASP A 4 -59.74 16.56 -8.29
N LYS A 5 -59.83 15.39 -8.77
CA LYS A 5 -59.36 14.55 -9.83
C LYS A 5 -58.24 15.03 -10.76
N SER A 6 -57.37 14.07 -10.94
CA SER A 6 -56.43 13.75 -12.06
C SER A 6 -57.07 13.89 -13.46
N PRO A 7 -56.31 13.79 -14.58
CA PRO A 7 -55.56 12.57 -14.92
C PRO A 7 -54.23 12.70 -15.70
N ASN A 8 -53.42 11.73 -15.44
CA ASN A 8 -52.52 10.93 -16.27
C ASN A 8 -52.51 11.16 -17.79
N ARG A 9 -51.36 11.41 -18.36
CA ARG A 9 -51.03 11.05 -19.73
C ARG A 9 -49.61 10.50 -19.82
N GLU A 10 -49.52 9.18 -19.91
CA GLU A 10 -48.39 8.46 -20.43
C GLU A 10 -48.08 8.90 -21.86
N SER A 11 -46.84 9.18 -22.19
CA SER A 11 -46.31 9.23 -23.54
C SER A 11 -45.16 8.22 -23.67
N LYS A 12 -45.39 7.18 -24.43
CA LYS A 12 -44.42 6.23 -24.94
C LYS A 12 -43.37 6.95 -25.77
N PRO A 13 -42.09 6.51 -25.74
CA PRO A 13 -41.12 6.90 -26.75
C PRO A 13 -41.22 6.01 -27.98
N GLU A 14 -41.21 6.61 -29.13
CA GLU A 14 -41.02 6.01 -30.45
C GLU A 14 -39.62 5.44 -30.65
N PRO A 15 -39.46 4.45 -31.55
CA PRO A 15 -38.21 3.73 -31.75
C PRO A 15 -37.26 4.50 -32.68
N ALA A 16 -35.99 4.57 -32.25
CA ALA A 16 -34.87 5.14 -32.99
C ALA A 16 -34.57 4.36 -34.29
N ALA A 17 -34.34 5.09 -35.34
CA ALA A 17 -33.96 4.62 -36.66
C ALA A 17 -32.65 3.86 -36.67
N LYS A 18 -32.65 2.73 -37.39
CA LYS A 18 -31.46 1.95 -37.73
C LYS A 18 -30.54 2.75 -38.65
N THR A 19 -29.33 3.01 -38.23
CA THR A 19 -28.23 3.45 -39.12
C THR A 19 -27.49 2.19 -39.58
N GLU A 20 -27.50 1.98 -40.90
CA GLU A 20 -26.82 0.88 -41.59
C GLU A 20 -25.29 1.04 -41.51
N LEU A 21 -24.61 -0.03 -41.14
CA LEU A 21 -23.16 -0.17 -41.25
C LEU A 21 -22.80 -0.34 -42.77
N PHE A 22 -21.98 0.55 -43.25
CA PHE A 22 -21.25 0.37 -44.50
C PHE A 22 -19.99 -0.45 -44.25
N THR A 23 -19.96 -1.66 -44.79
CA THR A 23 -18.76 -2.49 -44.94
C THR A 23 -18.23 -2.28 -46.38
N PRO A 24 -16.95 -1.99 -46.61
CA PRO A 24 -16.39 -2.09 -47.95
C PRO A 24 -15.88 -3.51 -48.19
N GLU A 25 -16.35 -4.08 -49.29
CA GLU A 25 -15.96 -5.36 -49.87
C GLU A 25 -14.49 -5.32 -50.36
N ALA A 26 -13.83 -6.46 -50.17
CA ALA A 26 -12.54 -6.77 -50.79
C ALA A 26 -12.74 -7.30 -52.22
N PRO A 27 -11.88 -6.93 -53.17
CA PRO A 27 -11.86 -7.65 -54.44
C PRO A 27 -10.86 -8.79 -54.41
N SER A 28 -11.38 -9.98 -54.63
CA SER A 28 -10.62 -11.15 -55.06
C SER A 28 -10.32 -11.04 -56.58
N GLN A 29 -9.09 -11.34 -57.00
CA GLN A 29 -8.84 -12.27 -58.10
C GLN A 29 -7.33 -12.40 -58.32
N ALA A 30 -6.90 -13.64 -58.10
CA ALA A 30 -5.60 -14.13 -58.56
C ALA A 30 -5.62 -14.32 -60.09
N THR A 31 -4.57 -13.90 -60.74
CA THR A 31 -4.19 -14.43 -62.04
C THR A 31 -2.69 -14.67 -62.10
N ASP A 32 -2.35 -15.94 -62.27
CA ASP A 32 -1.04 -16.45 -62.60
C ASP A 32 -0.50 -15.81 -63.92
N VAL A 33 0.74 -15.36 -63.90
CA VAL A 33 1.55 -15.22 -65.11
C VAL A 33 2.99 -15.67 -64.82
N LYS A 34 3.44 -16.51 -65.72
CA LYS A 34 4.68 -17.29 -65.77
C LYS A 34 5.98 -16.46 -65.68
N LEU A 35 6.99 -17.14 -65.16
CA LEU A 35 8.40 -16.85 -65.30
C LEU A 35 8.80 -16.53 -66.72
N ALA A 36 9.57 -15.45 -66.89
CA ALA A 36 10.56 -15.27 -67.94
C ALA A 36 11.83 -14.71 -67.31
N ASP A 37 12.87 -15.46 -67.50
CA ASP A 37 14.28 -15.21 -67.18
C ASP A 37 14.76 -14.04 -68.08
N ASP A 38 15.34 -12.99 -67.51
CA ASP A 38 16.31 -12.19 -68.24
C ASP A 38 17.27 -11.47 -67.28
N SER A 39 18.49 -11.84 -67.41
CA SER A 39 19.69 -11.33 -66.79
C SER A 39 20.08 -9.99 -67.39
N THR A 40 19.94 -8.89 -66.63
CA THR A 40 20.74 -7.67 -66.88
C THR A 40 21.17 -7.05 -65.55
N GLY A 41 22.49 -7.09 -65.33
CA GLY A 41 23.13 -6.51 -64.17
C GLY A 41 22.97 -4.99 -64.09
N VAL A 42 22.53 -4.56 -62.92
CA VAL A 42 22.67 -3.15 -62.53
C VAL A 42 23.80 -3.09 -61.48
N ALA A 43 24.88 -2.43 -61.92
CA ALA A 43 26.05 -2.17 -61.07
C ALA A 43 25.67 -1.30 -59.86
N PRO A 44 26.26 -1.52 -58.68
CA PRO A 44 26.04 -0.66 -57.52
C PRO A 44 26.59 0.75 -57.84
N SER A 45 25.73 1.78 -57.63
CA SER A 45 26.13 3.18 -57.74
C SER A 45 27.24 3.46 -56.71
N PHE A 46 28.46 3.65 -57.19
CA PHE A 46 29.58 4.16 -56.41
C PHE A 46 29.19 5.59 -55.95
N ARG A 47 28.93 5.77 -54.66
CA ARG A 47 29.00 7.08 -54.03
C ARG A 47 30.41 7.58 -54.25
N ALA A 48 30.58 8.67 -54.95
CA ALA A 48 31.86 9.34 -55.17
C ALA A 48 32.52 9.56 -53.79
N ALA A 49 33.70 8.97 -53.60
CA ALA A 49 34.54 9.20 -52.42
C ALA A 49 34.85 10.70 -52.36
N ALA A 50 34.65 11.31 -51.18
CA ALA A 50 35.05 12.69 -50.94
C ALA A 50 36.56 12.84 -51.29
N PRO A 51 36.97 13.96 -51.87
CA PRO A 51 38.38 14.19 -52.23
C PRO A 51 39.26 14.09 -51.00
N LEU A 52 40.37 13.37 -51.11
CA LEU A 52 41.38 13.25 -50.06
C LEU A 52 41.93 14.65 -49.72
N PRO A 53 42.11 14.97 -48.45
CA PRO A 53 42.69 16.26 -48.02
C PRO A 53 44.12 16.37 -48.53
N PRO A 54 44.63 17.59 -48.81
CA PRO A 54 45.94 17.79 -49.33
C PRO A 54 47.04 17.29 -48.37
N PRO A 55 48.21 16.85 -48.86
CA PRO A 55 49.32 16.37 -48.01
C PRO A 55 49.74 17.43 -47.05
N GLY A 56 49.68 17.15 -45.74
CA GLY A 56 49.99 18.08 -44.66
C GLY A 56 48.77 18.59 -43.89
N TYR A 57 47.53 18.16 -44.20
CA TYR A 57 46.38 18.48 -43.40
C TYR A 57 46.42 17.72 -42.07
N VAL A 58 46.77 18.41 -41.00
CA VAL A 58 46.58 17.92 -39.62
C VAL A 58 45.16 18.33 -39.23
N PRO A 59 44.22 17.40 -39.00
CA PRO A 59 42.94 17.75 -38.47
C PRO A 59 43.15 18.51 -37.15
N ARG A 60 42.72 19.76 -37.07
CA ARG A 60 42.63 20.44 -35.78
C ARG A 60 41.72 19.60 -34.92
N PRO A 61 42.17 19.21 -33.69
CA PRO A 61 41.27 18.57 -32.75
C PRO A 61 40.03 19.47 -32.63
N PRO A 62 38.80 18.85 -32.57
CA PRO A 62 37.60 19.64 -32.36
C PRO A 62 37.81 20.49 -31.11
N VAL A 63 37.77 21.79 -31.28
CA VAL A 63 37.77 22.72 -30.14
C VAL A 63 36.49 22.41 -29.40
N ARG A 64 36.59 21.69 -28.27
CA ARG A 64 35.48 21.51 -27.32
C ARG A 64 35.08 22.91 -26.87
N ARG A 65 34.11 23.53 -27.54
CA ARG A 65 33.48 24.72 -27.02
C ARG A 65 32.66 24.26 -25.84
N ASP A 66 33.12 24.64 -24.63
CA ASP A 66 32.34 24.54 -23.43
C ASP A 66 31.10 25.41 -23.65
N HIS A 67 29.96 24.77 -23.96
CA HIS A 67 28.72 25.48 -24.32
C HIS A 67 28.03 26.07 -23.09
N ARG A 68 28.65 25.98 -21.92
CA ARG A 68 28.12 26.62 -20.70
C ARG A 68 28.38 28.10 -20.73
N PRO A 69 27.35 28.94 -20.40
CA PRO A 69 27.57 30.34 -20.22
C PRO A 69 28.60 30.57 -19.08
N PRO A 70 29.44 31.60 -19.17
CA PRO A 70 30.38 31.95 -18.08
C PRO A 70 29.59 32.24 -16.81
N ALA A 71 30.16 31.86 -15.65
CA ALA A 71 29.56 32.16 -14.37
C ALA A 71 29.47 33.65 -14.12
N LEU A 72 28.29 34.14 -13.73
CA LEU A 72 28.07 35.55 -13.36
C LEU A 72 28.47 35.79 -11.92
N ALA A 73 29.16 36.90 -11.69
CA ALA A 73 29.57 37.31 -10.36
C ALA A 73 28.42 37.95 -9.56
N PRO A 74 28.43 37.89 -8.21
CA PRO A 74 27.48 38.67 -7.41
C PRO A 74 27.53 40.16 -7.76
N GLY A 75 26.36 40.81 -7.85
CA GLY A 75 26.21 42.19 -8.29
C GLY A 75 26.17 42.37 -9.82
N ALA A 76 26.45 41.34 -10.63
CA ALA A 76 26.29 41.42 -12.07
C ALA A 76 24.82 41.63 -12.44
N ARG A 77 24.55 42.45 -13.48
CA ARG A 77 23.22 42.68 -14.03
C ARG A 77 23.09 42.02 -15.40
N ILE A 78 22.01 41.32 -15.55
CA ILE A 78 21.61 40.75 -16.84
C ILE A 78 20.10 41.00 -17.02
N ASP A 79 19.76 41.81 -18.04
CA ASP A 79 18.40 42.32 -18.26
C ASP A 79 17.82 42.95 -16.95
N ASP A 80 16.66 42.60 -16.51
CA ASP A 80 15.96 43.07 -15.29
C ASP A 80 16.45 42.40 -14.01
N PHE A 81 17.55 41.63 -14.06
CA PHE A 81 17.97 40.82 -12.91
C PHE A 81 19.36 41.26 -12.37
N GLU A 82 19.44 41.42 -11.06
CA GLU A 82 20.68 41.58 -10.33
C GLU A 82 21.04 40.28 -9.61
N ILE A 83 22.20 39.71 -9.94
CA ILE A 83 22.67 38.45 -9.37
C ILE A 83 23.09 38.65 -7.90
N VAL A 84 22.43 37.93 -7.00
CA VAL A 84 22.78 37.97 -5.57
C VAL A 84 23.86 36.92 -5.25
N ARG A 85 23.62 35.66 -5.63
CA ARG A 85 24.58 34.57 -5.47
C ARG A 85 24.19 33.36 -6.34
N MET A 86 25.15 32.47 -6.56
CA MET A 86 24.88 31.20 -7.24
C MET A 86 24.16 30.25 -6.26
N LEU A 87 23.10 29.62 -6.74
CA LEU A 87 22.36 28.57 -6.02
C LEU A 87 22.84 27.17 -6.40
N GLY A 88 23.17 26.96 -7.68
CA GLY A 88 23.62 25.68 -8.19
C GLY A 88 24.28 25.76 -9.56
N ARG A 89 25.08 24.72 -9.86
CA ARG A 89 25.73 24.54 -11.15
C ARG A 89 25.21 23.23 -11.74
N GLY A 90 24.45 23.34 -12.81
CA GLY A 90 23.92 22.19 -13.54
C GLY A 90 24.72 21.87 -14.80
N ALA A 91 24.34 20.80 -15.46
CA ALA A 91 24.88 20.37 -16.74
C ALA A 91 24.71 21.44 -17.83
N PHE A 92 23.56 22.06 -17.85
CA PHE A 92 23.10 22.94 -18.94
C PHE A 92 23.27 24.42 -18.61
N GLY A 93 23.74 24.78 -17.41
CA GLY A 93 23.89 26.17 -17.03
C GLY A 93 24.04 26.37 -15.52
N HIS A 94 23.78 27.59 -15.10
CA HIS A 94 23.92 28.03 -13.73
C HIS A 94 22.56 28.53 -13.22
N VAL A 95 22.21 28.21 -11.98
CA VAL A 95 21.03 28.74 -11.29
C VAL A 95 21.49 29.74 -10.25
N TYR A 96 20.93 30.93 -10.27
CA TYR A 96 21.25 32.04 -9.39
C TYR A 96 20.07 32.44 -8.52
N LEU A 97 20.30 32.84 -7.31
CA LEU A 97 19.43 33.76 -6.62
C LEU A 97 19.64 35.15 -7.25
N ALA A 98 18.57 35.69 -7.82
CA ALA A 98 18.58 37.00 -8.43
C ALA A 98 17.43 37.87 -7.89
N ARG A 99 17.66 39.17 -7.82
CA ARG A 99 16.62 40.15 -7.52
C ARG A 99 16.08 40.69 -8.83
N GLN A 100 14.79 40.50 -9.08
CA GLN A 100 14.12 41.13 -10.18
C GLN A 100 13.88 42.59 -9.83
N VAL A 101 14.60 43.51 -10.51
CA VAL A 101 14.68 44.92 -10.11
C VAL A 101 13.34 45.65 -10.31
N SER A 102 12.62 45.38 -11.41
CA SER A 102 11.34 46.02 -11.74
C SER A 102 10.23 45.70 -10.72
N LEU A 103 10.24 44.49 -10.12
CA LEU A 103 9.22 43.99 -9.20
C LEU A 103 9.70 43.91 -7.77
N ASP A 104 10.94 44.26 -7.50
CA ASP A 104 11.58 44.18 -6.18
C ASP A 104 11.37 42.86 -5.46
N ARG A 105 11.56 41.74 -6.18
CA ARG A 105 11.38 40.38 -5.65
C ARG A 105 12.58 39.49 -5.92
N GLU A 106 12.81 38.51 -5.03
CA GLU A 106 13.80 37.46 -5.24
C GLU A 106 13.23 36.34 -6.11
N VAL A 107 14.03 35.84 -7.04
CA VAL A 107 13.69 34.77 -7.98
C VAL A 107 14.87 33.80 -8.13
N ALA A 108 14.58 32.58 -8.59
CA ALA A 108 15.59 31.69 -9.12
C ALA A 108 15.74 31.95 -10.62
N LEU A 109 16.94 32.31 -11.06
CA LEU A 109 17.26 32.61 -12.46
C LEU A 109 18.19 31.53 -13.02
N LYS A 110 17.70 30.69 -13.93
CA LYS A 110 18.52 29.70 -14.65
C LYS A 110 19.04 30.33 -15.93
N VAL A 111 20.36 30.41 -16.07
CA VAL A 111 21.07 30.93 -17.24
C VAL A 111 21.68 29.75 -17.97
N SER A 112 21.23 29.49 -19.21
CA SER A 112 21.66 28.38 -20.05
C SER A 112 21.92 28.81 -21.48
N ALA A 113 22.56 27.95 -22.31
CA ALA A 113 22.64 28.19 -23.76
C ALA A 113 21.24 28.18 -24.36
N ASN A 114 21.04 28.94 -25.43
CA ASN A 114 19.77 29.07 -26.12
C ASN A 114 19.42 27.80 -26.93
N ARG A 115 18.96 26.77 -26.23
CA ARG A 115 18.55 25.48 -26.83
C ARG A 115 17.27 24.95 -26.15
N GLY A 116 16.37 24.40 -26.98
CA GLY A 116 15.13 23.78 -26.50
C GLY A 116 13.96 24.75 -26.27
N SER A 117 12.79 24.20 -25.95
CA SER A 117 11.51 24.92 -25.74
C SER A 117 10.95 24.78 -24.33
N GLU A 118 11.80 24.55 -23.34
CA GLU A 118 11.40 24.20 -21.94
C GLU A 118 10.49 25.26 -21.31
N GLY A 119 10.82 26.53 -21.44
CA GLY A 119 10.12 27.61 -20.73
C GLY A 119 8.66 27.74 -21.10
N ARG A 120 8.32 27.61 -22.38
CA ARG A 120 6.92 27.72 -22.85
C ARG A 120 6.03 26.59 -22.33
N THR A 121 6.59 25.40 -22.21
CA THR A 121 5.87 24.22 -21.73
C THR A 121 5.71 24.26 -20.23
N MET A 122 6.77 24.62 -19.51
CA MET A 122 6.75 24.72 -18.05
C MET A 122 5.89 25.89 -17.53
N ALA A 123 5.79 27.00 -18.25
CA ALA A 123 4.93 28.12 -17.89
C ALA A 123 3.43 27.75 -17.79
N ARG A 124 3.03 26.60 -18.35
CA ARG A 124 1.66 26.07 -18.26
C ARG A 124 1.44 25.15 -17.07
N LEU A 125 2.51 24.80 -16.34
CA LEU A 125 2.45 23.89 -15.20
C LEU A 125 2.34 24.69 -13.89
N GLU A 126 1.13 25.00 -13.49
CA GLU A 126 0.84 25.64 -12.21
C GLU A 126 0.28 24.59 -11.23
N HIS A 127 1.15 24.13 -10.32
CA HIS A 127 0.82 23.11 -9.34
C HIS A 127 1.63 23.31 -8.04
N ALA A 128 1.03 23.01 -6.88
CA ALA A 128 1.64 23.22 -5.56
C ALA A 128 2.98 22.45 -5.36
N HIS A 129 3.19 21.39 -6.11
CA HIS A 129 4.36 20.52 -6.04
C HIS A 129 5.20 20.55 -7.32
N ILE A 130 5.10 21.62 -8.11
CA ILE A 130 5.97 21.92 -9.25
C ILE A 130 6.53 23.33 -9.07
N VAL A 131 7.84 23.52 -9.27
CA VAL A 131 8.45 24.84 -9.26
C VAL A 131 7.90 25.67 -10.40
N GLN A 132 7.24 26.77 -10.09
CA GLN A 132 6.60 27.62 -11.09
C GLN A 132 7.63 28.36 -11.93
N VAL A 133 7.50 28.29 -13.25
CA VAL A 133 8.21 29.14 -14.21
C VAL A 133 7.36 30.37 -14.49
N PHE A 134 7.91 31.55 -14.24
CA PHE A 134 7.20 32.80 -14.47
C PHE A 134 7.24 33.21 -15.95
N PHE A 135 8.45 33.24 -16.52
CA PHE A 135 8.69 33.56 -17.91
C PHE A 135 10.11 33.18 -18.35
N GLU A 136 10.33 33.25 -19.67
CA GLU A 136 11.58 32.96 -20.34
C GLU A 136 11.97 34.16 -21.22
N ILE A 137 13.26 34.54 -21.17
CA ILE A 137 13.85 35.58 -22.02
C ILE A 137 14.98 34.97 -22.84
N PHE A 138 15.05 35.35 -24.09
CA PHE A 138 16.17 35.00 -24.97
C PHE A 138 17.03 36.24 -25.16
N ASP A 139 18.28 36.17 -24.76
CA ASP A 139 19.29 37.18 -25.03
C ASP A 139 20.03 36.83 -26.33
N GLU A 140 19.62 37.47 -27.44
CA GLU A 140 20.19 37.24 -28.75
C GLU A 140 21.66 37.68 -28.83
N ALA A 141 22.09 38.63 -27.98
CA ALA A 141 23.48 39.16 -27.98
C ALA A 141 24.48 38.14 -27.43
N THR A 142 24.08 37.38 -26.43
CA THR A 142 24.92 36.37 -25.78
C THR A 142 24.59 34.94 -26.13
N ASP A 143 23.54 34.70 -26.95
CA ASP A 143 22.95 33.40 -27.25
C ASP A 143 22.62 32.62 -26.00
N GLN A 144 22.04 33.30 -25.00
CA GLN A 144 21.68 32.75 -23.72
C GLN A 144 20.17 32.79 -23.51
N ARG A 145 19.71 31.82 -22.74
CA ARG A 145 18.34 31.72 -22.28
C ARG A 145 18.30 31.98 -20.77
N LEU A 146 17.43 32.89 -20.37
CA LEU A 146 17.16 33.25 -18.97
C LEU A 146 15.77 32.69 -18.60
N LEU A 147 15.73 31.73 -17.71
CA LEU A 147 14.47 31.17 -17.22
C LEU A 147 14.24 31.69 -15.79
N CYS A 148 13.22 32.56 -15.65
CA CYS A 148 12.82 33.13 -14.36
C CYS A 148 11.82 32.19 -13.67
N MET A 149 12.17 31.72 -12.48
CA MET A 149 11.41 30.72 -11.75
C MET A 149 11.15 31.17 -10.31
N GLN A 150 10.17 30.54 -9.70
CA GLN A 150 9.90 30.64 -8.27
C GLN A 150 11.17 30.29 -7.46
N LEU A 151 11.55 31.16 -6.55
CA LEU A 151 12.56 30.83 -5.54
C LEU A 151 11.90 29.92 -4.50
N VAL A 152 12.43 28.71 -4.32
CA VAL A 152 12.07 27.81 -3.24
C VAL A 152 13.20 27.87 -2.21
N PRO A 153 13.03 28.56 -1.07
CA PRO A 153 14.08 28.69 -0.04
C PRO A 153 14.21 27.39 0.76
N GLY A 154 14.36 26.27 0.06
CA GLY A 154 14.37 24.91 0.62
C GLY A 154 15.70 24.19 0.43
N VAL A 155 15.64 22.88 0.54
CA VAL A 155 16.79 21.97 0.42
C VAL A 155 16.51 20.92 -0.64
N GLY A 156 17.50 20.57 -1.46
CA GLY A 156 17.39 19.45 -2.40
C GLY A 156 17.19 18.12 -1.67
N LEU A 157 16.31 17.28 -2.17
CA LEU A 157 16.03 15.96 -1.58
C LEU A 157 17.29 15.08 -1.52
N GLU A 158 18.22 15.24 -2.45
CA GLU A 158 19.52 14.56 -2.46
C GLU A 158 20.30 14.80 -1.15
N LYS A 159 20.32 16.04 -0.66
CA LYS A 159 21.02 16.40 0.59
C LYS A 159 20.30 15.81 1.82
N ILE A 160 18.97 15.77 1.77
CA ILE A 160 18.16 15.17 2.84
C ILE A 160 18.44 13.67 2.90
N ILE A 161 18.37 12.96 1.77
CA ILE A 161 18.63 11.52 1.68
C ILE A 161 20.05 11.19 2.13
N GLY A 162 21.05 11.97 1.68
CA GLY A 162 22.43 11.77 2.08
C GLY A 162 22.65 11.89 3.59
N SER A 163 22.00 12.88 4.22
CA SER A 163 22.06 13.08 5.68
C SER A 163 21.36 11.94 6.44
N ILE A 164 20.18 11.52 5.97
CA ILE A 164 19.44 10.37 6.53
C ILE A 164 20.26 9.09 6.38
N GLY A 165 20.87 8.86 5.21
CA GLY A 165 21.72 7.69 4.95
C GLY A 165 22.88 7.58 5.94
N MET A 166 23.58 8.68 6.19
CA MET A 166 24.65 8.77 7.18
C MET A 166 24.14 8.47 8.60
N GLN A 167 23.02 9.04 8.99
CA GLN A 167 22.39 8.79 10.30
C GLN A 167 22.04 7.30 10.48
N LEU A 168 21.42 6.67 9.46
CA LEU A 168 21.06 5.25 9.48
C LEU A 168 22.30 4.35 9.57
N GLU A 169 23.39 4.70 8.89
CA GLU A 169 24.63 3.94 8.94
C GLU A 169 25.28 4.00 10.33
N VAL A 170 25.31 5.17 10.95
CA VAL A 170 25.75 5.33 12.34
C VAL A 170 24.88 4.51 13.30
N GLN A 171 23.55 4.55 13.16
CA GLN A 171 22.63 3.76 13.99
C GLN A 171 22.90 2.24 13.84
N ARG A 172 23.06 1.75 12.60
CA ARG A 172 23.36 0.33 12.33
C ARG A 172 24.71 -0.09 12.91
N SER A 173 25.72 0.76 12.78
CA SER A 173 27.05 0.51 13.33
C SER A 173 27.02 0.43 14.86
N LEU A 174 26.34 1.35 15.54
CA LEU A 174 26.16 1.32 16.98
C LEU A 174 25.39 0.06 17.45
N GLN A 175 24.33 -0.33 16.74
CA GLN A 175 23.57 -1.55 17.05
C GLN A 175 24.46 -2.80 16.92
N SER A 176 25.28 -2.88 15.89
CA SER A 176 26.20 -4.01 15.69
C SER A 176 27.27 -4.07 16.78
N MET A 177 27.77 -2.92 17.24
CA MET A 177 28.78 -2.84 18.33
C MET A 177 28.21 -3.23 19.68
N LEU A 178 26.93 -2.90 19.94
CA LEU A 178 26.27 -3.23 21.21
C LEU A 178 25.77 -4.68 21.26
N ALA A 179 25.84 -5.43 20.16
CA ALA A 179 25.31 -6.80 20.01
C ALA A 179 23.85 -6.96 20.51
N ASP A 180 23.09 -5.87 20.50
CA ASP A 180 21.73 -5.81 21.02
C ASP A 180 20.72 -6.19 19.90
N ALA A 181 20.39 -7.48 19.85
CA ALA A 181 19.38 -7.99 18.91
C ALA A 181 17.96 -7.48 19.24
N THR A 182 17.76 -6.81 20.38
CA THR A 182 16.46 -6.28 20.80
C THR A 182 16.26 -4.82 20.45
N ALA A 183 17.31 -4.12 20.00
CA ALA A 183 17.22 -2.73 19.58
C ALA A 183 16.29 -2.58 18.36
N PRO A 184 15.44 -1.54 18.31
CA PRO A 184 14.59 -1.30 17.15
C PRO A 184 15.47 -1.05 15.90
N ALA A 185 15.03 -1.56 14.76
CA ALA A 185 15.76 -1.36 13.49
C ALA A 185 16.02 0.14 13.24
N ALA A 186 17.20 0.46 12.70
CA ALA A 186 17.58 1.82 12.34
C ALA A 186 16.48 2.45 11.46
N SER A 187 16.00 3.62 11.86
CA SER A 187 14.88 4.31 11.20
C SER A 187 15.03 5.81 11.38
N TRP A 188 14.40 6.57 10.51
CA TRP A 188 14.31 8.02 10.54
C TRP A 188 12.86 8.50 10.67
N ARG A 189 12.65 9.77 10.92
CA ARG A 189 11.33 10.40 11.08
C ARG A 189 11.24 11.69 10.27
N GLY A 190 10.04 12.16 10.04
CA GLY A 190 9.81 13.45 9.39
C GLY A 190 10.43 14.63 10.16
N SER A 191 10.55 14.52 11.50
CA SER A 191 11.30 15.47 12.32
C SER A 191 12.78 15.57 11.94
N ASP A 192 13.41 14.48 11.50
CA ASP A 192 14.81 14.48 11.05
C ASP A 192 14.95 15.24 9.72
N VAL A 193 13.98 15.04 8.81
CA VAL A 193 13.88 15.81 7.55
C VAL A 193 13.79 17.29 7.84
N LEU A 194 12.91 17.68 8.76
CA LEU A 194 12.73 19.09 9.15
C LEU A 194 13.96 19.67 9.81
N ALA A 195 14.66 18.90 10.64
CA ALA A 195 15.92 19.35 11.26
C ALA A 195 17.01 19.62 10.20
N ILE A 196 17.10 18.78 9.16
CA ILE A 196 18.01 19.00 8.03
C ILE A 196 17.63 20.27 7.26
N ILE A 197 16.33 20.50 7.05
CA ILE A 197 15.84 21.71 6.39
C ILE A 197 16.19 22.95 7.22
N ASP A 198 15.94 22.95 8.52
CA ASP A 198 16.18 24.09 9.42
C ASP A 198 17.63 24.50 9.52
N VAL A 199 18.56 23.56 9.40
CA VAL A 199 19.99 23.86 9.35
C VAL A 199 20.42 24.53 8.02
N ASN A 200 19.69 24.26 6.92
CA ASN A 200 20.09 24.66 5.58
C ASN A 200 19.22 25.74 4.95
N ALA A 201 18.04 25.99 5.50
CA ALA A 201 17.08 26.96 4.98
C ALA A 201 16.41 27.72 6.14
N SER A 202 16.09 28.98 5.93
CA SER A 202 15.35 29.78 6.90
C SER A 202 13.86 29.77 6.59
N LEU A 203 13.02 29.71 7.64
CA LEU A 203 11.59 29.91 7.47
C LEU A 203 11.32 31.33 6.95
N PRO A 204 10.36 31.51 6.01
CA PRO A 204 9.95 32.82 5.55
C PRO A 204 9.43 33.67 6.72
N ALA A 205 9.63 34.99 6.64
CA ALA A 205 9.15 35.93 7.67
C ALA A 205 7.61 35.93 7.80
N ALA A 206 6.91 35.74 6.69
CA ALA A 206 5.45 35.54 6.67
C ALA A 206 5.14 34.05 6.60
N LEU A 207 4.49 33.52 7.64
CA LEU A 207 4.15 32.10 7.75
C LEU A 207 2.75 31.84 7.15
N ASP A 208 2.68 30.86 6.25
CA ASP A 208 1.42 30.34 5.74
C ASP A 208 0.84 29.32 6.75
N PRO A 209 -0.34 29.58 7.37
CA PRO A 209 -0.93 28.66 8.34
C PRO A 209 -1.28 27.27 7.78
N ALA A 210 -1.55 27.17 6.46
CA ALA A 210 -1.81 25.89 5.82
C ALA A 210 -0.51 25.09 5.64
N ALA A 211 0.56 25.77 5.26
CA ALA A 211 1.88 25.17 5.11
C ALA A 211 2.49 24.76 6.46
N LEU A 212 2.23 25.51 7.54
CA LEU A 212 2.62 25.11 8.89
C LEU A 212 1.98 23.80 9.33
N ARG A 213 0.71 23.60 9.02
CA ARG A 213 0.04 22.31 9.32
C ARG A 213 0.68 21.12 8.60
N ASP A 214 1.12 21.30 7.35
CA ASP A 214 1.85 20.25 6.63
C ASP A 214 3.19 19.94 7.31
N ARG A 215 3.89 20.97 7.78
CA ARG A 215 5.13 20.84 8.53
C ARG A 215 4.93 20.09 9.86
N GLU A 216 3.93 20.47 10.62
CA GLU A 216 3.56 19.80 11.89
C GLU A 216 3.19 18.34 11.64
N ALA A 217 2.38 18.07 10.61
CA ALA A 217 2.00 16.72 10.23
C ALA A 217 3.24 15.88 9.83
N LEU A 218 4.15 16.45 9.04
CA LEU A 218 5.40 15.76 8.64
C LEU A 218 6.27 15.45 9.87
N ALA A 219 6.37 16.35 10.85
CA ALA A 219 7.17 16.13 12.06
C ALA A 219 6.77 14.86 12.84
N GLU A 220 5.48 14.54 12.83
CA GLU A 220 4.93 13.37 13.54
C GLU A 220 5.05 12.06 12.74
N MET A 221 5.29 12.12 11.43
CA MET A 221 5.39 10.96 10.55
C MET A 221 6.65 10.14 10.84
N ASP A 222 6.52 8.82 10.78
CA ASP A 222 7.69 7.94 10.68
C ASP A 222 8.17 7.83 9.21
N ALA A 223 9.27 7.11 8.99
CA ALA A 223 9.88 6.97 7.66
C ALA A 223 8.90 6.44 6.60
N ILE A 224 8.00 5.51 6.98
CA ILE A 224 7.01 4.92 6.07
C ILE A 224 5.97 5.95 5.68
N GLU A 225 5.41 6.66 6.68
CA GLU A 225 4.41 7.70 6.45
C GLU A 225 4.99 8.87 5.64
N ALA A 226 6.20 9.33 6.00
CA ALA A 226 6.86 10.46 5.34
C ALA A 226 7.23 10.12 3.88
N THR A 227 7.78 8.92 3.63
CA THR A 227 8.08 8.47 2.26
C THR A 227 6.81 8.37 1.41
N ALA A 228 5.75 7.78 1.95
CA ALA A 228 4.47 7.66 1.27
C ALA A 228 3.85 9.03 0.98
N TRP A 229 3.90 9.97 1.94
CA TRP A 229 3.38 11.32 1.79
C TRP A 229 4.13 12.13 0.74
N ILE A 230 5.48 12.14 0.80
CA ILE A 230 6.33 12.82 -0.18
C ILE A 230 6.08 12.22 -1.58
N GLY A 231 6.05 10.90 -1.68
CA GLY A 231 5.81 10.19 -2.93
C GLY A 231 4.44 10.51 -3.54
N ALA A 232 3.38 10.57 -2.73
CA ALA A 232 2.03 10.90 -3.20
C ALA A 232 1.99 12.30 -3.82
N ARG A 233 2.60 13.30 -3.17
CA ARG A 233 2.67 14.68 -3.67
C ARG A 233 3.44 14.80 -4.97
N LEU A 234 4.55 14.06 -5.11
CA LEU A 234 5.34 14.02 -6.34
C LEU A 234 4.60 13.28 -7.47
N ALA A 235 3.89 12.21 -7.15
CA ALA A 235 3.07 11.47 -8.11
C ALA A 235 1.89 12.32 -8.64
N GLU A 236 1.21 13.09 -7.76
CA GLU A 236 0.20 14.08 -8.15
C GLU A 236 0.78 15.15 -9.12
N ALA A 237 1.99 15.62 -8.84
CA ALA A 237 2.68 16.60 -9.68
C ALA A 237 3.05 16.03 -11.05
N LEU A 238 3.53 14.78 -11.11
CA LEU A 238 3.83 14.10 -12.37
C LEU A 238 2.56 13.86 -13.17
N ASP A 239 1.48 13.40 -12.54
CA ASP A 239 0.19 13.20 -13.20
C ASP A 239 -0.35 14.48 -13.83
N PHE A 240 -0.29 15.59 -13.07
CA PHE A 240 -0.68 16.91 -13.55
C PHE A 240 0.08 17.34 -14.80
N ALA A 241 1.39 17.06 -14.89
CA ALA A 241 2.23 17.34 -16.05
C ALA A 241 1.90 16.39 -17.21
N HIS A 242 1.76 15.09 -16.94
CA HIS A 242 1.46 14.07 -17.95
C HIS A 242 0.13 14.30 -18.63
N GLN A 243 -0.92 14.70 -17.89
CA GLN A 243 -2.22 15.08 -18.47
C GLN A 243 -2.14 16.27 -19.45
N ARG A 244 -1.06 17.07 -19.35
CA ARG A 244 -0.76 18.19 -20.25
C ARG A 244 0.23 17.84 -21.35
N GLY A 245 0.54 16.55 -21.48
CA GLY A 245 1.49 16.03 -22.49
C GLY A 245 2.95 16.33 -22.18
N VAL A 246 3.29 16.63 -20.91
CA VAL A 246 4.65 16.96 -20.47
C VAL A 246 5.21 15.83 -19.63
N LEU A 247 6.29 15.19 -20.12
CA LEU A 247 7.07 14.22 -19.36
C LEU A 247 8.22 14.94 -18.64
N HIS A 248 8.57 14.48 -17.43
CA HIS A 248 9.70 15.06 -16.67
C HIS A 248 11.05 14.58 -17.22
N ARG A 249 11.18 13.28 -17.50
CA ARG A 249 12.35 12.59 -18.08
C ARG A 249 13.65 12.61 -17.24
N ASP A 250 13.70 13.39 -16.15
CA ASP A 250 14.88 13.49 -15.28
C ASP A 250 14.47 13.56 -13.79
N VAL A 251 13.55 12.65 -13.37
CA VAL A 251 13.14 12.54 -11.97
C VAL A 251 14.27 11.91 -11.16
N LYS A 252 14.88 12.71 -10.28
CA LYS A 252 15.95 12.32 -9.37
C LYS A 252 15.98 13.21 -8.14
N PRO A 253 16.62 12.83 -7.02
CA PRO A 253 16.63 13.63 -5.79
C PRO A 253 17.17 15.05 -5.98
N ALA A 254 18.13 15.26 -6.88
CA ALA A 254 18.70 16.58 -7.17
C ALA A 254 17.68 17.56 -7.80
N ASN A 255 16.67 17.05 -8.51
CA ASN A 255 15.61 17.82 -9.16
C ASN A 255 14.32 17.92 -8.32
N ILE A 256 14.40 17.52 -7.04
CA ILE A 256 13.30 17.63 -6.08
C ILE A 256 13.73 18.57 -4.95
N LEU A 257 13.05 19.69 -4.83
CA LEU A 257 13.28 20.65 -3.75
C LEU A 257 12.26 20.41 -2.64
N VAL A 258 12.69 20.46 -1.39
CA VAL A 258 11.80 20.40 -0.24
C VAL A 258 11.78 21.76 0.43
N SER A 259 10.62 22.41 0.47
CA SER A 259 10.44 23.75 1.01
C SER A 259 10.67 23.79 2.53
N PRO A 260 10.80 24.96 3.18
CA PRO A 260 10.90 25.07 4.62
C PRO A 260 9.71 24.48 5.39
N TYR A 261 8.59 24.31 4.72
CA TYR A 261 7.38 23.67 5.26
C TYR A 261 7.36 22.14 5.09
N GLY A 262 8.43 21.56 4.51
CA GLY A 262 8.50 20.13 4.23
C GLY A 262 7.81 19.70 2.92
N ARG A 263 7.22 20.63 2.14
CA ARG A 263 6.52 20.31 0.89
C ARG A 263 7.52 19.99 -0.22
N PRO A 264 7.44 18.80 -0.87
CA PRO A 264 8.29 18.47 -2.01
C PRO A 264 7.80 19.18 -3.27
N MET A 265 8.70 19.59 -4.13
CA MET A 265 8.41 20.27 -5.40
C MET A 265 9.37 19.76 -6.48
N LEU A 266 8.80 19.37 -7.64
CA LEU A 266 9.56 19.00 -8.84
C LEU A 266 10.14 20.26 -9.51
N ALA A 267 11.39 20.17 -9.92
CA ALA A 267 12.11 21.22 -10.64
C ALA A 267 12.79 20.62 -11.88
N ASP A 268 13.21 21.44 -12.80
CA ASP A 268 14.05 21.06 -13.95
C ASP A 268 13.47 19.93 -14.83
N PHE A 269 12.27 20.15 -15.41
CA PHE A 269 11.71 19.27 -16.44
C PHE A 269 12.61 19.27 -17.68
N ASN A 270 13.16 18.11 -18.04
CA ASN A 270 14.01 17.98 -19.21
C ASN A 270 13.16 17.65 -20.47
N ILE A 271 12.78 18.68 -21.20
CA ILE A 271 11.88 18.54 -22.36
C ILE A 271 12.65 18.25 -23.66
N SER A 272 13.98 18.40 -23.68
CA SER A 272 14.80 18.24 -24.88
C SER A 272 15.74 17.04 -24.82
N SER A 273 15.48 16.06 -25.65
CA SER A 273 16.28 14.86 -25.84
C SER A 273 17.56 15.05 -26.67
N GLN A 274 17.62 16.09 -27.47
CA GLN A 274 18.72 16.34 -28.43
C GLN A 274 20.05 16.78 -27.78
N GLN A 275 20.10 17.00 -26.47
CA GLN A 275 21.28 17.58 -25.79
C GLN A 275 22.27 16.54 -25.25
N VAL A 276 21.96 15.26 -25.29
CA VAL A 276 22.73 14.20 -24.62
C VAL A 276 23.95 13.75 -25.43
N GLU A 277 23.93 13.92 -26.75
CA GLU A 277 25.03 13.43 -27.61
C GLU A 277 26.36 14.17 -27.47
N GLU A 278 26.38 15.38 -26.92
CA GLU A 278 27.56 16.24 -26.88
C GLU A 278 28.33 16.29 -25.54
N GLU A 279 27.81 15.69 -24.44
CA GLU A 279 28.37 15.86 -23.12
C GLU A 279 29.15 14.64 -22.60
N GLY A 280 30.41 14.89 -22.23
CA GLY A 280 31.37 13.89 -21.80
C GLY A 280 31.06 13.17 -20.49
N SER A 281 31.65 12.02 -20.31
CA SER A 281 31.42 10.91 -19.38
C SER A 281 31.26 11.19 -17.87
N GLU A 282 31.62 12.35 -17.36
CA GLU A 282 31.57 12.63 -15.90
C GLU A 282 30.19 13.06 -15.39
N MET A 283 29.33 13.61 -16.25
CA MET A 283 28.02 14.12 -15.88
C MET A 283 26.91 13.05 -15.92
N PHE A 284 27.15 11.95 -16.61
CA PHE A 284 26.15 10.89 -16.81
C PHE A 284 25.93 9.98 -15.59
N GLY A 285 26.91 9.87 -14.69
CA GLY A 285 26.82 8.92 -13.57
C GLY A 285 25.62 9.14 -12.66
N GLY A 286 25.22 10.39 -12.42
CA GLY A 286 24.09 10.72 -11.54
C GLY A 286 22.70 10.56 -12.20
N THR A 287 22.54 10.92 -13.46
CA THR A 287 21.25 10.92 -14.16
C THR A 287 20.83 9.51 -14.60
N ILE A 288 21.73 8.74 -15.23
CA ILE A 288 21.41 7.39 -15.69
C ILE A 288 21.03 6.42 -14.57
N ALA A 289 21.47 6.71 -13.34
CA ALA A 289 21.14 5.92 -12.16
C ALA A 289 19.63 5.87 -11.84
N TYR A 290 18.84 6.80 -12.36
CA TYR A 290 17.37 6.84 -12.13
C TYR A 290 16.53 6.51 -13.36
N MET A 291 17.15 6.32 -14.55
CA MET A 291 16.41 6.08 -15.80
C MET A 291 15.76 4.69 -15.83
N ALA A 292 14.58 4.59 -16.39
CA ALA A 292 13.90 3.33 -16.67
C ALA A 292 14.63 2.51 -17.75
N PRO A 293 14.47 1.18 -17.83
CA PRO A 293 15.12 0.36 -18.87
C PRO A 293 14.88 0.85 -20.29
N GLU A 294 13.63 1.16 -20.65
CA GLU A 294 13.26 1.70 -21.96
C GLU A 294 13.82 3.11 -22.22
N HIS A 295 14.03 3.88 -21.16
CA HIS A 295 14.64 5.19 -21.25
C HIS A 295 16.14 5.08 -21.54
N LEU A 296 16.82 4.12 -20.88
CA LEU A 296 18.24 3.80 -21.14
C LEU A 296 18.45 3.30 -22.58
N ASP A 297 17.52 2.50 -23.12
CA ASP A 297 17.59 2.03 -24.49
C ASP A 297 17.41 3.18 -25.49
N ALA A 298 16.40 4.06 -25.25
CA ALA A 298 16.17 5.24 -26.10
C ALA A 298 17.35 6.22 -26.10
N PHE A 299 18.15 6.25 -25.03
CA PHE A 299 19.40 7.04 -24.95
C PHE A 299 20.62 6.34 -25.52
N ASN A 300 20.52 5.05 -25.84
CA ASN A 300 21.63 4.27 -26.38
C ASN A 300 21.71 4.46 -27.91
N PRO A 301 22.76 5.12 -28.45
CA PRO A 301 22.88 5.32 -29.89
C PRO A 301 22.99 4.02 -30.71
N ALA A 302 23.26 2.91 -30.06
CA ALA A 302 23.37 1.58 -30.67
C ALA A 302 22.07 0.75 -30.55
N ASP A 303 21.00 1.34 -30.02
CA ASP A 303 19.68 0.71 -29.92
C ASP A 303 18.68 1.38 -30.86
N ASP A 304 17.74 0.61 -31.41
CA ASP A 304 16.72 1.11 -32.33
C ASP A 304 15.50 1.72 -31.59
N THR A 305 15.51 1.74 -30.27
CA THR A 305 14.42 2.30 -29.45
C THR A 305 14.36 3.79 -29.62
N THR A 306 13.19 4.28 -30.00
CA THR A 306 12.97 5.72 -30.20
C THR A 306 12.49 6.40 -28.92
N GLU A 307 12.67 7.71 -28.80
CA GLU A 307 12.13 8.51 -27.69
C GLU A 307 10.62 8.39 -27.50
N ALA A 308 9.89 8.05 -28.56
CA ALA A 308 8.45 7.81 -28.48
C ALA A 308 8.08 6.60 -27.59
N ALA A 309 9.04 5.70 -27.31
CA ALA A 309 8.86 4.60 -26.36
C ALA A 309 8.93 5.05 -24.90
N VAL A 310 9.49 6.22 -24.61
CA VAL A 310 9.56 6.79 -23.26
C VAL A 310 8.24 7.47 -22.95
N THR A 311 7.48 6.89 -22.04
CA THR A 311 6.15 7.33 -21.65
C THR A 311 6.10 7.80 -20.19
N ALA A 312 4.93 8.17 -19.69
CA ALA A 312 4.70 8.56 -18.30
C ALA A 312 5.21 7.51 -17.29
N GLN A 313 5.16 6.23 -17.67
CA GLN A 313 5.65 5.12 -16.84
C GLN A 313 7.17 5.16 -16.62
N ALA A 314 7.95 5.86 -17.43
CA ALA A 314 9.38 6.07 -17.18
C ALA A 314 9.62 7.02 -16.01
N ASP A 315 8.81 8.09 -15.88
CA ASP A 315 8.87 8.99 -14.72
C ASP A 315 8.40 8.29 -13.44
N VAL A 316 7.37 7.43 -13.53
CA VAL A 316 6.91 6.56 -12.42
C VAL A 316 8.04 5.64 -11.95
N TYR A 317 8.81 5.05 -12.88
CA TYR A 317 9.97 4.22 -12.55
C TYR A 317 11.02 5.01 -11.78
N SER A 318 11.38 6.18 -12.28
CA SER A 318 12.36 7.06 -11.66
C SER A 318 11.93 7.53 -10.28
N LEU A 319 10.65 7.87 -10.10
CA LEU A 319 10.07 8.18 -8.79
C LEU A 319 10.16 6.97 -7.84
N GLY A 320 9.91 5.76 -8.33
CA GLY A 320 10.08 4.53 -7.56
C GLY A 320 11.49 4.37 -6.99
N LEU A 321 12.53 4.68 -7.77
CA LEU A 321 13.93 4.67 -7.29
C LEU A 321 14.19 5.76 -6.24
N VAL A 322 13.65 6.96 -6.43
CA VAL A 322 13.75 8.05 -5.44
C VAL A 322 13.11 7.66 -4.11
N LEU A 323 11.94 7.01 -4.15
CA LEU A 323 11.25 6.58 -2.93
C LEU A 323 11.97 5.43 -2.22
N ASP A 324 12.57 4.51 -2.98
CA ASP A 324 13.41 3.44 -2.43
C ASP A 324 14.62 4.02 -1.70
N GLU A 325 15.31 4.96 -2.34
CA GLU A 325 16.44 5.65 -1.77
C GLU A 325 16.07 6.45 -0.51
N LEU A 326 14.95 7.17 -0.53
CA LEU A 326 14.45 7.92 0.63
C LEU A 326 14.10 7.00 1.80
N LEU A 327 13.43 5.86 1.53
CA LEU A 327 13.04 4.91 2.58
C LEU A 327 14.25 4.26 3.25
N HIS A 328 15.26 3.89 2.47
CA HIS A 328 16.41 3.10 2.94
C HIS A 328 17.67 3.92 3.22
N GLY A 329 17.73 5.17 2.75
CA GLY A 329 18.90 6.04 2.86
C GLY A 329 20.12 5.51 2.08
N ARG A 330 19.87 4.78 0.96
CA ARG A 330 20.92 4.16 0.16
C ARG A 330 20.71 4.51 -1.30
N HIS A 331 21.73 5.11 -1.90
CA HIS A 331 21.74 5.39 -3.33
C HIS A 331 21.69 4.08 -4.15
N PRO A 332 20.94 4.03 -5.28
CA PRO A 332 20.98 2.89 -6.18
C PRO A 332 22.42 2.62 -6.62
N GLN A 333 22.95 1.46 -6.24
CA GLN A 333 24.32 1.10 -6.59
C GLN A 333 24.40 0.69 -8.05
N VAL A 334 25.13 1.47 -8.83
CA VAL A 334 25.41 1.19 -10.24
C VAL A 334 26.89 0.88 -10.36
N ALA A 335 27.24 -0.39 -10.58
CA ALA A 335 28.60 -0.81 -10.78
C ALA A 335 28.90 -0.90 -12.28
N PHE A 336 29.82 -0.09 -12.76
CA PHE A 336 30.34 -0.18 -14.11
C PHE A 336 31.79 -0.66 -14.12
N ALA A 337 32.19 -1.39 -15.17
CA ALA A 337 33.62 -1.63 -15.42
C ALA A 337 34.34 -0.27 -15.66
N ALA A 338 35.52 -0.12 -15.10
CA ALA A 338 36.25 1.16 -15.11
C ALA A 338 36.44 1.78 -16.51
N ASN A 339 36.53 0.93 -17.55
CA ASN A 339 36.77 1.33 -18.95
C ASN A 339 35.55 1.10 -19.86
N ALA A 340 34.34 0.90 -19.30
CA ALA A 340 33.15 0.67 -20.13
C ALA A 340 32.79 1.93 -20.93
N SER A 341 32.49 1.77 -22.23
CA SER A 341 31.94 2.84 -23.06
C SER A 341 30.56 3.28 -22.56
N LEU A 342 30.10 4.46 -22.96
CA LEU A 342 28.75 4.91 -22.62
C LEU A 342 27.69 3.91 -23.09
N VAL A 343 27.80 3.43 -24.31
CA VAL A 343 26.90 2.40 -24.89
C VAL A 343 26.87 1.15 -24.02
N ASP A 344 28.02 0.64 -23.59
CA ASP A 344 28.11 -0.55 -22.74
C ASP A 344 27.50 -0.32 -21.36
N ARG A 345 27.69 0.87 -20.78
CA ARG A 345 27.11 1.26 -19.49
C ARG A 345 25.58 1.30 -19.55
N LEU A 346 25.02 1.95 -20.58
CA LEU A 346 23.57 2.04 -20.78
C LEU A 346 22.95 0.65 -20.95
N ARG A 347 23.53 -0.16 -21.85
CA ARG A 347 23.07 -1.54 -22.08
C ARG A 347 23.17 -2.41 -20.85
N SER A 348 24.31 -2.38 -20.15
CA SER A 348 24.52 -3.17 -18.94
C SER A 348 23.52 -2.81 -17.85
N LEU A 349 23.23 -1.54 -17.66
CA LEU A 349 22.28 -1.06 -16.66
C LEU A 349 20.83 -1.43 -17.02
N ALA A 350 20.44 -1.26 -18.28
CA ALA A 350 19.12 -1.69 -18.76
C ALA A 350 18.91 -3.20 -18.57
N ASP A 351 19.90 -4.00 -18.94
CA ASP A 351 19.90 -5.45 -18.75
C ASP A 351 19.85 -5.86 -17.27
N GLN A 352 20.60 -5.18 -16.40
CA GLN A 352 20.58 -5.43 -14.96
C GLN A 352 19.18 -5.18 -14.38
N ARG A 353 18.53 -4.08 -14.74
CA ARG A 353 17.19 -3.72 -14.27
C ARG A 353 16.12 -4.69 -14.74
N ARG A 354 16.27 -5.26 -15.94
CA ARG A 354 15.37 -6.31 -16.46
C ARG A 354 15.57 -7.65 -15.78
N ARG A 355 16.80 -8.02 -15.47
CA ARG A 355 17.13 -9.34 -14.89
C ARG A 355 16.96 -9.40 -13.37
N GLN A 356 17.10 -8.29 -12.69
CA GLN A 356 17.07 -8.19 -11.24
C GLN A 356 16.02 -7.16 -10.78
N PRO A 357 14.72 -7.45 -10.98
CA PRO A 357 13.68 -6.56 -10.45
C PRO A 357 13.79 -6.50 -8.92
N PRO A 358 13.51 -5.36 -8.31
CA PRO A 358 13.55 -5.21 -6.86
C PRO A 358 12.51 -6.11 -6.20
N HIS A 359 12.83 -6.60 -5.00
CA HIS A 359 11.95 -7.48 -4.24
C HIS A 359 11.69 -6.84 -2.87
N ALA A 360 10.40 -6.77 -2.50
CA ALA A 360 10.02 -6.38 -1.14
C ALA A 360 10.46 -7.46 -0.15
N ASP A 361 10.87 -7.04 1.06
CA ASP A 361 11.23 -7.99 2.11
C ASP A 361 9.99 -8.76 2.58
N GLU A 362 9.96 -10.06 2.34
CA GLU A 362 8.84 -10.94 2.67
C GLU A 362 8.55 -11.02 4.18
N LYS A 363 9.55 -10.72 5.01
CA LYS A 363 9.44 -10.87 6.47
C LYS A 363 8.77 -9.69 7.16
N ILE A 364 8.61 -8.58 6.47
CA ILE A 364 8.07 -7.34 7.04
C ILE A 364 6.56 -7.28 6.73
N PRO A 365 5.66 -7.40 7.72
CA PRO A 365 4.22 -7.30 7.47
C PRO A 365 3.70 -5.86 7.52
N GLY A 366 2.49 -5.65 7.03
CA GLY A 366 1.73 -4.41 7.20
C GLY A 366 2.12 -3.29 6.24
N ALA A 367 1.91 -2.04 6.65
CA ALA A 367 2.07 -0.85 5.81
C ALA A 367 3.45 -0.72 5.16
N ARG A 368 4.51 -1.12 5.86
CA ARG A 368 5.86 -1.11 5.30
C ARG A 368 5.98 -2.05 4.09
N LYS A 369 5.46 -3.28 4.21
CA LYS A 369 5.45 -4.22 3.08
C LYS A 369 4.66 -3.67 1.90
N THR A 370 3.47 -3.09 2.16
CA THR A 370 2.64 -2.51 1.11
C THR A 370 3.35 -1.36 0.41
N LEU A 371 4.07 -0.50 1.14
CA LEU A 371 4.88 0.57 0.56
C LEU A 371 6.03 0.01 -0.29
N GLU A 372 6.78 -0.98 0.23
CA GLU A 372 7.87 -1.63 -0.52
C GLU A 372 7.34 -2.32 -1.80
N GLN A 373 6.18 -2.99 -1.73
CA GLN A 373 5.52 -3.57 -2.91
C GLN A 373 5.10 -2.50 -3.92
N THR A 374 4.60 -1.35 -3.45
CA THR A 374 4.27 -0.21 -4.30
C THR A 374 5.50 0.33 -5.01
N ILE A 375 6.61 0.51 -4.28
CA ILE A 375 7.91 0.93 -4.82
C ILE A 375 8.43 -0.10 -5.84
N CYS A 376 8.35 -1.40 -5.54
CA CYS A 376 8.74 -2.47 -6.47
C CYS A 376 7.88 -2.47 -7.74
N ARG A 377 6.57 -2.22 -7.64
CA ARG A 377 5.69 -2.09 -8.80
C ARG A 377 6.08 -0.89 -9.67
N CYS A 378 6.44 0.25 -9.09
CA CYS A 378 6.97 1.37 -9.87
C CYS A 378 8.21 0.97 -10.66
N GLN A 379 9.08 0.15 -10.08
CA GLN A 379 10.35 -0.29 -10.65
C GLN A 379 10.23 -1.58 -11.49
N ALA A 380 9.02 -2.00 -11.88
CA ALA A 380 8.83 -3.15 -12.75
C ALA A 380 9.57 -2.95 -14.08
N ALA A 381 10.18 -4.03 -14.61
CA ALA A 381 10.97 -3.98 -15.84
C ALA A 381 10.14 -3.56 -17.05
N CYS A 382 8.91 -4.11 -17.16
CA CYS A 382 7.96 -3.78 -18.22
C CYS A 382 7.11 -2.58 -17.82
N PRO A 383 6.98 -1.53 -18.64
CA PRO A 383 6.15 -0.37 -18.34
C PRO A 383 4.69 -0.72 -18.00
N GLN A 384 4.12 -1.73 -18.68
CA GLN A 384 2.72 -2.17 -18.49
C GLN A 384 2.45 -2.81 -17.12
N ASP A 385 3.49 -3.26 -16.42
CA ASP A 385 3.37 -3.84 -15.08
C ASP A 385 3.41 -2.75 -13.98
N ARG A 386 3.72 -1.50 -14.35
CA ARG A 386 3.78 -0.33 -13.46
C ARG A 386 2.38 0.25 -13.22
N PHE A 387 2.31 1.43 -12.64
CA PHE A 387 1.09 2.23 -12.54
C PHE A 387 0.85 2.95 -13.88
N ASP A 388 -0.40 2.94 -14.34
CA ASP A 388 -0.76 3.53 -15.62
C ASP A 388 -0.68 5.06 -15.59
N ALA A 389 -1.01 5.67 -14.46
CA ALA A 389 -1.01 7.10 -14.25
C ALA A 389 -0.46 7.49 -12.87
N GLY A 390 -0.03 8.73 -12.72
CA GLY A 390 0.51 9.25 -11.48
C GLY A 390 -0.52 9.36 -10.38
N ASP A 391 -1.80 9.62 -10.70
CA ASP A 391 -2.90 9.67 -9.75
C ASP A 391 -3.15 8.30 -9.11
N GLU A 392 -3.10 7.19 -9.88
CA GLU A 392 -3.20 5.83 -9.33
C GLU A 392 -2.09 5.57 -8.31
N LEU A 393 -0.87 5.97 -8.62
CA LEU A 393 0.26 5.86 -7.70
C LEU A 393 0.07 6.73 -6.46
N ALA A 394 -0.40 7.96 -6.61
CA ALA A 394 -0.66 8.89 -5.50
C ALA A 394 -1.71 8.34 -4.54
N GLU A 395 -2.82 7.81 -5.05
CA GLU A 395 -3.85 7.15 -4.24
C GLU A 395 -3.32 5.92 -3.49
N GLN A 396 -2.49 5.10 -4.13
CA GLN A 396 -1.88 3.93 -3.51
C GLN A 396 -0.92 4.34 -2.38
N LEU A 397 -0.08 5.35 -2.59
CA LEU A 397 0.83 5.88 -1.58
C LEU A 397 0.08 6.53 -0.41
N GLU A 398 -0.96 7.31 -0.70
CA GLU A 398 -1.82 7.87 0.35
C GLU A 398 -2.50 6.78 1.18
N GLY A 399 -2.93 5.70 0.54
CA GLY A 399 -3.45 4.51 1.21
C GLY A 399 -2.40 3.83 2.11
N CYS A 400 -1.14 3.73 1.67
CA CYS A 400 -0.03 3.24 2.50
C CYS A 400 0.15 4.08 3.75
N ARG A 401 0.10 5.41 3.61
CA ARG A 401 0.16 6.36 4.72
C ARG A 401 -0.99 6.16 5.71
N GLN A 402 -2.22 6.06 5.21
CA GLN A 402 -3.42 5.84 6.03
C GLN A 402 -3.35 4.50 6.77
N LEU A 403 -2.91 3.44 6.09
CA LEU A 403 -2.70 2.12 6.70
C LEU A 403 -1.66 2.21 7.84
N ARG A 404 -0.54 2.92 7.61
CA ARG A 404 0.48 3.10 8.65
C ARG A 404 -0.03 3.90 9.85
N GLN A 405 -0.78 4.94 9.59
CA GLN A 405 -1.45 5.74 10.62
C GLN A 405 -2.40 4.89 11.47
N ALA A 406 -3.20 4.05 10.81
CA ALA A 406 -4.08 3.10 11.47
C ALA A 406 -3.30 2.08 12.31
N GLU A 407 -2.18 1.55 11.81
CA GLU A 407 -1.31 0.63 12.57
C GLU A 407 -0.74 1.27 13.84
N ARG A 408 -0.32 2.54 13.77
CA ARG A 408 0.20 3.29 14.92
C ARG A 408 -0.89 3.61 15.95
N ALA A 409 -2.12 3.84 15.48
CA ALA A 409 -3.27 4.09 16.34
C ALA A 409 -3.83 2.82 17.00
N LEU A 410 -3.39 1.62 16.57
CA LEU A 410 -3.80 0.36 17.21
C LEU A 410 -3.31 0.30 18.66
N PRO A 411 -4.12 -0.27 19.60
CA PRO A 411 -3.70 -0.48 20.97
C PRO A 411 -2.35 -1.22 21.06
N PRO A 412 -1.49 -0.91 22.04
CA PRO A 412 -0.18 -1.53 22.16
C PRO A 412 -0.31 -3.06 22.31
N ALA A 413 0.63 -3.77 21.68
CA ALA A 413 0.67 -5.24 21.73
C ALA A 413 1.33 -5.68 23.05
N THR A 414 0.54 -5.82 24.12
CA THR A 414 1.00 -6.26 25.45
C THR A 414 0.52 -7.68 25.76
N GLY A 415 1.14 -8.34 26.73
CA GLY A 415 0.75 -9.68 27.23
C GLY A 415 0.81 -10.74 26.13
N ILE A 416 -0.32 -11.38 25.84
CA ILE A 416 -0.44 -12.47 24.85
C ILE A 416 -0.55 -11.96 23.40
N VAL A 417 -0.85 -10.67 23.19
CA VAL A 417 -1.10 -10.11 21.86
C VAL A 417 0.07 -10.28 20.88
N PRO A 418 1.34 -10.11 21.26
CA PRO A 418 2.48 -10.40 20.38
C PRO A 418 2.49 -11.83 19.84
N TRP A 419 2.12 -12.80 20.65
CA TRP A 419 2.03 -14.22 20.27
C TRP A 419 0.89 -14.48 19.28
N ILE A 420 -0.25 -13.81 19.48
CA ILE A 420 -1.39 -13.85 18.56
C ILE A 420 -0.98 -13.28 17.19
N ILE A 421 -0.29 -12.15 17.20
CA ILE A 421 0.20 -11.48 15.97
C ILE A 421 1.23 -12.36 15.24
N ALA A 422 2.14 -13.01 15.97
CA ALA A 422 3.18 -13.86 15.38
C ALA A 422 2.62 -15.14 14.74
N ARG A 423 1.52 -15.69 15.27
CA ARG A 423 0.93 -16.97 14.81
C ARG A 423 -0.60 -16.88 14.72
N PRO A 424 -1.15 -16.01 13.85
CA PRO A 424 -2.57 -15.67 13.87
C PRO A 424 -3.47 -16.88 13.58
N PHE A 425 -3.09 -17.77 12.66
CA PHE A 425 -3.90 -18.95 12.32
C PHE A 425 -3.94 -19.98 13.46
N LEU A 426 -2.83 -20.18 14.18
CA LEU A 426 -2.80 -21.05 15.34
C LEU A 426 -3.76 -20.54 16.42
N TRP A 427 -3.66 -19.26 16.76
CA TRP A 427 -4.50 -18.65 17.77
C TRP A 427 -5.96 -18.57 17.34
N PHE A 428 -6.24 -18.35 16.05
CA PHE A 428 -7.59 -18.39 15.55
C PHE A 428 -8.24 -19.76 15.76
N VAL A 429 -7.56 -20.84 15.39
CA VAL A 429 -8.05 -22.22 15.58
C VAL A 429 -8.21 -22.51 17.07
N LEU A 430 -7.23 -22.16 17.89
CA LEU A 430 -7.28 -22.38 19.34
C LEU A 430 -8.49 -21.68 19.96
N LEU A 431 -8.66 -20.38 19.71
CA LEU A 431 -9.76 -19.60 20.30
C LEU A 431 -11.13 -19.93 19.69
N ALA A 432 -11.17 -20.51 18.50
CA ALA A 432 -12.41 -21.01 17.90
C ALA A 432 -12.90 -22.29 18.57
N PHE A 433 -12.02 -23.23 18.94
CA PHE A 433 -12.40 -24.56 19.42
C PHE A 433 -12.26 -24.77 20.92
N LEU A 434 -11.31 -24.11 21.59
CA LEU A 434 -11.08 -24.27 23.02
C LEU A 434 -12.34 -24.01 23.88
N PRO A 435 -13.16 -23.00 23.61
CA PRO A 435 -14.39 -22.77 24.36
C PRO A 435 -15.37 -23.96 24.26
N SER A 436 -15.48 -24.60 23.09
CA SER A 436 -16.32 -25.80 22.92
C SER A 436 -15.78 -27.00 23.67
N ILE A 437 -14.45 -27.15 23.79
CA ILE A 437 -13.82 -28.22 24.59
C ILE A 437 -14.12 -28.00 26.08
N VAL A 438 -13.94 -26.78 26.57
CA VAL A 438 -14.27 -26.42 27.95
C VAL A 438 -15.76 -26.65 28.24
N ALA A 439 -16.63 -26.20 27.35
CA ALA A 439 -18.06 -26.43 27.44
C ALA A 439 -18.41 -27.92 27.49
N SER A 440 -17.69 -28.76 26.72
CA SER A 440 -17.90 -30.22 26.74
C SER A 440 -17.54 -30.83 28.06
N VAL A 441 -16.43 -30.42 28.66
CA VAL A 441 -16.03 -30.89 30.00
C VAL A 441 -17.08 -30.51 31.07
N ILE A 442 -17.55 -29.25 31.02
CA ILE A 442 -18.62 -28.77 31.91
C ILE A 442 -19.90 -29.59 31.70
N ASN A 443 -20.32 -29.78 30.47
CA ASN A 443 -21.52 -30.52 30.12
C ASN A 443 -21.46 -31.97 30.56
N ILE A 444 -20.34 -32.65 30.36
CA ILE A 444 -20.12 -34.04 30.80
C ILE A 444 -20.21 -34.11 32.32
N SER A 445 -19.49 -33.24 33.03
CA SER A 445 -19.51 -33.22 34.52
C SER A 445 -20.92 -32.98 35.07
N TYR A 446 -21.63 -32.01 34.49
CA TYR A 446 -23.00 -31.70 34.88
C TYR A 446 -23.96 -32.89 34.63
N ASN A 447 -23.92 -33.44 33.42
CA ASN A 447 -24.82 -34.53 33.04
C ASN A 447 -24.55 -35.80 33.88
N THR A 448 -23.29 -36.09 34.18
CA THR A 448 -22.94 -37.23 35.01
C THR A 448 -23.52 -37.12 36.45
N THR A 449 -23.48 -35.90 37.02
CA THR A 449 -23.96 -35.65 38.37
C THR A 449 -25.47 -35.51 38.49
N GLN A 450 -26.13 -34.88 37.46
CA GLN A 450 -27.54 -34.49 37.58
C GLN A 450 -28.49 -35.31 36.71
N ILE A 451 -28.00 -36.04 35.72
CA ILE A 451 -28.86 -36.74 34.76
C ILE A 451 -28.60 -38.26 34.79
N VAL A 452 -27.36 -38.68 34.54
CA VAL A 452 -27.06 -40.12 34.32
C VAL A 452 -27.45 -40.98 35.56
N GLY A 453 -27.20 -40.49 36.77
CA GLY A 453 -27.60 -41.19 37.99
C GLY A 453 -29.10 -41.37 38.21
N GLN A 454 -29.95 -40.58 37.51
CA GLN A 454 -31.40 -40.61 37.59
C GLN A 454 -32.08 -41.42 36.45
N LEU A 455 -31.30 -41.83 35.45
CA LEU A 455 -31.78 -42.58 34.31
C LEU A 455 -31.82 -44.08 34.63
N THR A 456 -32.81 -44.80 34.12
CA THR A 456 -32.86 -46.26 34.13
C THR A 456 -31.77 -46.86 33.24
N ALA A 457 -31.37 -48.12 33.48
CA ALA A 457 -30.32 -48.78 32.71
C ALA A 457 -30.55 -48.77 31.18
N PRO A 458 -31.77 -48.99 30.64
CA PRO A 458 -32.05 -48.83 29.20
C PRO A 458 -31.88 -47.39 28.70
N GLN A 459 -32.28 -46.39 29.51
CA GLN A 459 -32.14 -44.97 29.17
C GLN A 459 -30.66 -44.55 29.14
N GLN A 460 -29.85 -45.03 30.10
CA GLN A 460 -28.39 -44.76 30.10
C GLN A 460 -27.71 -45.33 28.86
N GLN A 461 -28.03 -46.60 28.50
CA GLN A 461 -27.47 -47.21 27.28
C GLN A 461 -27.85 -46.41 26.01
N LEU A 462 -29.10 -45.99 25.90
CA LEU A 462 -29.56 -45.21 24.78
C LEU A 462 -28.88 -43.82 24.74
N PHE A 463 -28.77 -43.16 25.88
CA PHE A 463 -28.07 -41.90 26.02
C PHE A 463 -26.61 -41.99 25.53
N MET A 464 -25.86 -43.01 25.97
CA MET A 464 -24.46 -43.19 25.50
C MET A 464 -24.38 -43.48 24.02
N LYS A 465 -25.29 -44.23 23.43
CA LYS A 465 -25.37 -44.44 21.98
C LYS A 465 -25.69 -43.14 21.23
N LEU A 466 -26.63 -42.34 21.71
CA LEU A 466 -26.98 -41.06 21.11
C LEU A 466 -25.78 -40.06 21.15
N VAL A 467 -25.09 -39.94 22.27
CA VAL A 467 -23.91 -39.11 22.42
C VAL A 467 -22.82 -39.54 21.42
N THR A 468 -22.57 -40.85 21.28
CA THR A 468 -21.59 -41.38 20.33
C THR A 468 -21.98 -41.08 18.89
N ILE A 469 -23.20 -41.37 18.48
CA ILE A 469 -23.69 -41.14 17.12
C ILE A 469 -23.64 -39.65 16.80
N TYR A 470 -24.15 -38.80 17.71
CA TYR A 470 -24.19 -37.36 17.55
C TYR A 470 -22.78 -36.76 17.36
N ASN A 471 -21.84 -37.09 18.20
CA ASN A 471 -20.47 -36.58 18.15
C ASN A 471 -19.74 -37.10 16.90
N THR A 472 -19.91 -38.39 16.53
CA THR A 472 -19.30 -38.97 15.34
C THR A 472 -19.81 -38.34 14.05
N ALA A 473 -21.07 -37.87 14.03
CA ALA A 473 -21.62 -37.18 12.87
C ALA A 473 -21.24 -35.69 12.85
N ILE A 474 -21.43 -34.97 13.96
CA ILE A 474 -21.34 -33.51 14.01
C ILE A 474 -19.89 -32.99 13.88
N TYR A 475 -18.93 -33.64 14.56
CA TYR A 475 -17.54 -33.13 14.56
C TYR A 475 -16.88 -33.20 13.17
N PRO A 476 -16.95 -34.29 12.40
CA PRO A 476 -16.37 -34.32 11.05
C PRO A 476 -17.03 -33.32 10.10
N VAL A 477 -18.35 -33.17 10.16
CA VAL A 477 -19.08 -32.20 9.32
C VAL A 477 -18.69 -30.77 9.69
N ALA A 478 -18.67 -30.45 10.98
CA ALA A 478 -18.25 -29.12 11.45
C ALA A 478 -16.80 -28.81 11.06
N LEU A 479 -15.90 -29.79 11.18
CA LEU A 479 -14.50 -29.62 10.80
C LEU A 479 -14.34 -29.43 9.28
N ALA A 480 -15.08 -30.17 8.48
CA ALA A 480 -15.06 -30.02 7.02
C ALA A 480 -15.57 -28.64 6.57
N LEU A 481 -16.70 -28.19 7.13
CA LEU A 481 -17.26 -26.86 6.86
C LEU A 481 -16.32 -25.74 7.35
N PHE A 482 -15.72 -25.91 8.51
CA PHE A 482 -14.71 -24.99 9.02
C PHE A 482 -13.50 -24.93 8.08
N ALA A 483 -12.95 -26.06 7.68
CA ALA A 483 -11.80 -26.13 6.77
C ALA A 483 -12.11 -25.48 5.43
N TRP A 484 -13.32 -25.71 4.88
CA TRP A 484 -13.79 -25.09 3.64
C TRP A 484 -13.83 -23.56 3.74
N ALA A 485 -14.33 -23.01 4.85
CA ALA A 485 -14.40 -21.58 5.06
C ALA A 485 -13.01 -20.95 5.36
N PHE A 486 -12.14 -21.66 6.08
CA PHE A 486 -10.86 -21.18 6.57
C PHE A 486 -9.73 -21.26 5.54
N PHE A 487 -9.72 -22.33 4.73
CA PHE A 487 -8.60 -22.63 3.82
C PHE A 487 -8.35 -21.52 2.77
N PRO A 488 -9.35 -20.89 2.13
CA PRO A 488 -9.13 -19.79 1.20
C PRO A 488 -8.42 -18.59 1.82
N VAL A 489 -8.76 -18.25 3.08
CA VAL A 489 -8.13 -17.13 3.81
C VAL A 489 -6.66 -17.44 4.10
N ARG A 490 -6.40 -18.66 4.60
CA ARG A 490 -5.04 -19.11 4.88
C ARG A 490 -4.20 -19.17 3.59
N ARG A 491 -4.78 -19.67 2.50
CA ARG A 491 -4.08 -19.74 1.20
C ARG A 491 -3.71 -18.36 0.67
N ALA A 492 -4.66 -17.42 0.65
CA ALA A 492 -4.40 -16.04 0.21
C ALA A 492 -3.34 -15.35 1.07
N TRP A 493 -3.32 -15.61 2.39
CA TRP A 493 -2.28 -15.11 3.28
C TRP A 493 -0.88 -15.58 2.88
N PHE A 494 -0.70 -16.88 2.61
CA PHE A 494 0.60 -17.41 2.22
C PHE A 494 1.00 -16.97 0.81
N GLU A 495 0.05 -16.92 -0.12
CA GLU A 495 0.30 -16.43 -1.48
C GLU A 495 0.72 -14.94 -1.47
N MET A 496 0.12 -14.11 -0.61
CA MET A 496 0.51 -12.71 -0.45
C MET A 496 1.95 -12.53 0.09
N HIS A 497 2.50 -13.56 0.73
CA HIS A 497 3.87 -13.57 1.24
C HIS A 497 4.85 -14.33 0.31
N ALA A 498 4.37 -14.84 -0.82
CA ALA A 498 5.19 -15.47 -1.85
C ALA A 498 5.54 -14.47 -2.96
N THR A 499 6.63 -14.75 -3.69
CA THR A 499 7.15 -13.89 -4.76
C THR A 499 6.29 -13.85 -6.04
N ALA A 500 5.28 -14.71 -6.15
CA ALA A 500 4.44 -14.79 -7.35
C ALA A 500 3.35 -13.70 -7.35
N PRO A 501 3.07 -13.06 -8.50
CA PRO A 501 2.01 -12.08 -8.60
C PRO A 501 0.64 -12.73 -8.33
N LEU A 502 -0.13 -12.13 -7.42
CA LEU A 502 -1.48 -12.56 -7.09
C LEU A 502 -2.48 -12.11 -8.16
N ALA A 503 -3.49 -12.94 -8.41
CA ALA A 503 -4.61 -12.52 -9.25
C ALA A 503 -5.35 -11.33 -8.59
N PRO A 504 -5.69 -10.27 -9.36
CA PRO A 504 -6.34 -9.07 -8.84
C PRO A 504 -7.58 -9.39 -8.00
N GLY A 505 -7.75 -8.71 -6.86
CA GLY A 505 -8.92 -8.84 -5.98
C GLY A 505 -8.97 -10.09 -5.10
N ARG A 506 -8.01 -11.01 -5.21
CA ARG A 506 -7.99 -12.26 -4.42
C ARG A 506 -7.77 -12.01 -2.94
N VAL A 507 -6.88 -11.09 -2.60
CA VAL A 507 -6.62 -10.68 -1.21
C VAL A 507 -7.85 -9.99 -0.63
N ALA A 508 -8.49 -9.09 -1.38
CA ALA A 508 -9.71 -8.41 -0.97
C ALA A 508 -10.87 -9.40 -0.70
N ALA A 509 -11.04 -10.42 -1.57
CA ALA A 509 -12.03 -11.47 -1.34
C ALA A 509 -11.74 -12.29 -0.07
N ALA A 510 -10.47 -12.68 0.15
CA ALA A 510 -10.05 -13.40 1.33
C ALA A 510 -10.19 -12.55 2.61
N ARG A 511 -9.89 -11.24 2.55
CA ARG A 511 -10.10 -10.30 3.66
C ARG A 511 -11.57 -10.20 4.05
N LYS A 512 -12.48 -10.07 3.07
CA LYS A 512 -13.94 -10.10 3.33
C LYS A 512 -14.39 -11.43 3.91
N GLN A 513 -13.83 -12.54 3.45
CA GLN A 513 -14.12 -13.85 4.01
C GLN A 513 -13.60 -14.00 5.44
N ALA A 514 -12.39 -13.50 5.74
CA ALA A 514 -11.82 -13.49 7.09
C ALA A 514 -12.76 -12.81 8.09
N LEU A 515 -13.38 -11.68 7.72
CA LEU A 515 -14.37 -10.98 8.56
C LEU A 515 -15.66 -11.80 8.81
N ARG A 516 -15.94 -12.83 8.01
CA ARG A 516 -17.09 -13.74 8.18
C ARG A 516 -16.75 -14.98 9.00
N LEU A 517 -15.47 -15.36 9.12
CA LEU A 517 -15.05 -16.56 9.84
C LEU A 517 -15.56 -16.65 11.30
N PRO A 518 -15.56 -15.57 12.11
CA PRO A 518 -16.13 -15.63 13.45
C PRO A 518 -17.60 -16.05 13.48
N LEU A 519 -18.39 -15.62 12.51
CA LEU A 519 -19.81 -16.03 12.38
C LEU A 519 -19.96 -17.49 11.97
N TRP A 520 -19.09 -17.98 11.08
CA TRP A 520 -19.05 -19.40 10.71
C TRP A 520 -18.74 -20.27 11.92
N VAL A 521 -17.71 -19.91 12.71
CA VAL A 521 -17.34 -20.61 13.94
C VAL A 521 -18.50 -20.62 14.93
N THR A 522 -19.13 -19.48 15.15
CA THR A 522 -20.27 -19.35 16.07
C THR A 522 -21.48 -20.13 15.58
N GLY A 523 -21.78 -20.09 14.29
CA GLY A 523 -22.87 -20.87 13.68
C GLY A 523 -22.66 -22.39 13.80
N LEU A 524 -21.43 -22.87 13.58
CA LEU A 524 -21.08 -24.27 13.77
C LEU A 524 -21.18 -24.69 15.25
N ALA A 525 -20.75 -23.85 16.17
CA ALA A 525 -20.92 -24.11 17.61
C ALA A 525 -22.41 -24.16 18.00
N ALA A 526 -23.22 -23.23 17.49
CA ALA A 526 -24.67 -23.22 17.73
C ALA A 526 -25.33 -24.51 17.23
N ALA A 527 -25.02 -24.91 15.99
CA ALA A 527 -25.54 -26.14 15.38
C ALA A 527 -25.11 -27.40 16.14
N GLY A 528 -23.94 -27.38 16.78
CA GLY A 528 -23.44 -28.47 17.59
C GLY A 528 -24.01 -28.54 19.01
N TRP A 529 -24.38 -27.41 19.60
CA TRP A 529 -24.81 -27.39 21.00
C TRP A 529 -26.31 -27.29 21.18
N LEU A 530 -27.02 -26.39 20.46
CA LEU A 530 -28.43 -26.10 20.74
C LEU A 530 -29.39 -27.27 20.51
N PRO A 531 -29.24 -28.09 19.46
CA PRO A 531 -30.19 -29.20 19.24
C PRO A 531 -30.13 -30.29 20.29
N GLY A 532 -28.95 -30.53 20.89
CA GLY A 532 -28.72 -31.62 21.86
C GLY A 532 -29.62 -31.54 23.07
N GLY A 533 -29.84 -30.32 23.60
CA GLY A 533 -30.71 -30.09 24.76
C GLY A 533 -32.17 -30.54 24.61
N VAL A 534 -32.65 -30.57 23.37
CA VAL A 534 -34.04 -30.99 23.05
C VAL A 534 -34.05 -32.40 22.46
N LEU A 535 -33.15 -32.68 21.53
CA LEU A 535 -33.16 -33.97 20.79
C LEU A 535 -32.88 -35.16 21.69
N PHE A 536 -31.94 -35.05 22.63
CA PHE A 536 -31.58 -36.18 23.50
C PHE A 536 -32.75 -36.61 24.39
N PRO A 537 -33.33 -35.71 25.23
CA PRO A 537 -34.46 -36.12 26.04
C PRO A 537 -35.67 -36.52 25.23
N ALA A 538 -35.92 -35.90 24.05
CA ALA A 538 -37.03 -36.28 23.18
C ALA A 538 -36.85 -37.72 22.66
N ILE A 539 -35.68 -38.08 22.14
CA ILE A 539 -35.44 -39.43 21.60
C ILE A 539 -35.44 -40.47 22.72
N ILE A 540 -34.92 -40.16 23.90
CA ILE A 540 -34.92 -41.06 25.04
C ILE A 540 -36.38 -41.32 25.50
N SER A 541 -37.20 -40.27 25.68
CA SER A 541 -38.60 -40.39 26.06
C SER A 541 -39.46 -41.14 25.00
N TYR A 542 -39.14 -40.99 23.73
CA TYR A 542 -39.82 -41.68 22.66
C TYR A 542 -39.48 -43.16 22.54
N ARG A 543 -38.23 -43.56 22.84
CA ARG A 543 -37.68 -44.91 22.68
C ARG A 543 -37.75 -45.76 23.92
N THR A 544 -37.92 -45.14 25.08
CA THR A 544 -38.03 -45.83 26.40
C THR A 544 -39.28 -45.33 27.13
N GLU A 545 -39.17 -45.07 28.42
CA GLU A 545 -40.22 -44.45 29.22
C GLU A 545 -40.06 -42.93 29.23
N MET A 546 -41.20 -42.21 29.42
CA MET A 546 -41.20 -40.77 29.48
C MET A 546 -40.31 -40.24 30.61
N LEU A 547 -39.39 -39.37 30.26
CA LEU A 547 -38.49 -38.72 31.26
C LEU A 547 -39.28 -37.74 32.13
N ALA A 548 -38.96 -37.72 33.42
CA ALA A 548 -39.53 -36.75 34.35
C ALA A 548 -39.23 -35.29 33.90
N PRO A 549 -40.12 -34.34 34.15
CA PRO A 549 -39.97 -32.94 33.67
C PRO A 549 -38.68 -32.27 34.16
N HIS A 550 -38.23 -32.61 35.39
CA HIS A 550 -36.99 -32.05 35.93
C HIS A 550 -35.74 -32.55 35.17
N ILE A 551 -35.70 -33.78 34.68
CA ILE A 551 -34.62 -34.33 33.85
C ILE A 551 -34.57 -33.58 32.50
N TRP A 552 -35.73 -33.32 31.89
CA TRP A 552 -35.81 -32.47 30.69
C TRP A 552 -35.19 -31.07 30.92
N MET A 553 -35.57 -30.46 32.05
CA MET A 553 -35.06 -29.14 32.43
C MET A 553 -33.54 -29.15 32.57
N HIS A 554 -32.97 -30.18 33.17
CA HIS A 554 -31.51 -30.33 33.31
C HIS A 554 -30.81 -30.51 31.95
N PHE A 555 -31.38 -31.27 31.00
CA PHE A 555 -30.87 -31.39 29.65
C PHE A 555 -30.84 -30.02 28.96
N VAL A 556 -31.97 -29.33 28.94
CA VAL A 556 -32.06 -27.98 28.33
C VAL A 556 -31.07 -27.03 28.97
N ALA A 557 -30.98 -27.02 30.31
CA ALA A 557 -30.09 -26.12 31.06
C ALA A 557 -28.62 -26.40 30.75
N SER A 558 -28.19 -27.67 30.75
CA SER A 558 -26.79 -28.03 30.54
C SER A 558 -26.32 -27.71 29.11
N PHE A 559 -27.12 -28.05 28.12
CA PHE A 559 -26.77 -27.74 26.72
C PHE A 559 -26.85 -26.23 26.38
N THR A 560 -27.83 -25.52 26.97
CA THR A 560 -27.93 -24.06 26.82
C THR A 560 -26.72 -23.35 27.41
N LEU A 561 -26.35 -23.69 28.65
CA LEU A 561 -25.21 -23.12 29.34
C LEU A 561 -23.90 -23.40 28.57
N SER A 562 -23.68 -24.66 28.19
CA SER A 562 -22.50 -25.07 27.42
C SER A 562 -22.47 -24.40 26.06
N GLY A 563 -23.62 -24.30 25.39
CA GLY A 563 -23.77 -23.60 24.11
C GLY A 563 -23.44 -22.11 24.24
N LEU A 564 -23.98 -21.41 25.23
CA LEU A 564 -23.68 -19.99 25.47
C LEU A 564 -22.19 -19.75 25.71
N ILE A 565 -21.52 -20.60 26.49
CA ILE A 565 -20.07 -20.54 26.70
C ILE A 565 -19.33 -20.71 25.37
N ALA A 566 -19.65 -21.78 24.62
CA ALA A 566 -19.01 -22.07 23.35
C ALA A 566 -19.22 -20.91 22.34
N LEU A 567 -20.44 -20.38 22.19
CA LEU A 567 -20.75 -19.31 21.27
C LEU A 567 -20.04 -17.98 21.63
N ALA A 568 -20.19 -17.56 22.89
CA ALA A 568 -19.69 -16.26 23.34
C ALA A 568 -18.17 -16.15 23.21
N TYR A 569 -17.45 -17.14 23.72
CA TYR A 569 -15.99 -17.07 23.76
C TYR A 569 -15.33 -17.42 22.43
N SER A 570 -15.93 -18.31 21.63
CA SER A 570 -15.46 -18.55 20.25
C SER A 570 -15.66 -17.32 19.38
N LEU A 571 -16.81 -16.63 19.48
CA LEU A 571 -17.05 -15.38 18.76
C LEU A 571 -16.05 -14.30 19.18
N CYS A 572 -15.91 -14.06 20.48
CA CYS A 572 -15.02 -13.06 21.06
C CYS A 572 -13.57 -13.28 20.63
N GLY A 573 -13.04 -14.49 20.85
CA GLY A 573 -11.66 -14.84 20.58
C GLY A 573 -11.32 -14.82 19.08
N SER A 574 -12.17 -15.42 18.24
CA SER A 574 -11.93 -15.44 16.80
C SER A 574 -12.05 -14.04 16.17
N GLN A 575 -13.01 -13.22 16.63
CA GLN A 575 -13.18 -11.83 16.20
C GLN A 575 -11.92 -11.00 16.54
N PHE A 576 -11.40 -11.17 17.76
CA PHE A 576 -10.20 -10.46 18.20
C PHE A 576 -8.99 -10.80 17.32
N VAL A 577 -8.75 -12.08 17.02
CA VAL A 577 -7.63 -12.50 16.15
C VAL A 577 -7.77 -11.91 14.75
N ILE A 578 -8.97 -11.95 14.16
CA ILE A 578 -9.20 -11.40 12.83
C ILE A 578 -8.89 -9.91 12.79
N GLN A 579 -9.46 -9.11 13.69
CA GLN A 579 -9.31 -7.65 13.66
C GLN A 579 -7.92 -7.19 14.09
N ARG A 580 -7.28 -7.90 15.01
CA ARG A 580 -5.98 -7.49 15.56
C ARG A 580 -4.79 -7.98 14.74
N ALA A 581 -4.88 -9.19 14.18
CA ALA A 581 -3.73 -9.85 13.58
C ALA A 581 -3.84 -10.07 12.07
N LEU A 582 -5.02 -10.42 11.54
CA LEU A 582 -5.18 -10.76 10.12
C LEU A 582 -5.62 -9.55 9.29
N TYR A 583 -6.69 -8.88 9.65
CA TYR A 583 -7.29 -7.80 8.85
C TYR A 583 -6.32 -6.66 8.52
N PRO A 584 -5.55 -6.10 9.47
CA PRO A 584 -4.63 -4.98 9.17
C PRO A 584 -3.47 -5.36 8.24
N ARG A 585 -3.24 -6.66 8.02
CA ARG A 585 -2.13 -7.19 7.24
C ARG A 585 -2.53 -7.83 5.91
N MET A 586 -3.85 -7.86 5.61
CA MET A 586 -4.39 -8.43 4.36
C MET A 586 -4.77 -7.33 3.38
N TRP A 587 -3.77 -6.51 2.99
CA TRP A 587 -3.93 -5.43 2.04
C TRP A 587 -2.83 -5.51 0.97
N ASP A 588 -3.22 -5.65 -0.28
CA ASP A 588 -2.39 -5.58 -1.49
C ASP A 588 -2.65 -4.27 -2.25
N ASP A 589 -3.91 -3.86 -2.32
CA ASP A 589 -4.37 -2.57 -2.84
C ASP A 589 -4.95 -1.77 -1.68
N VAL A 590 -4.35 -0.61 -1.40
CA VAL A 590 -4.74 0.29 -0.29
C VAL A 590 -5.37 1.59 -0.78
N ARG A 591 -5.63 1.71 -2.09
CA ARG A 591 -6.38 2.84 -2.62
C ARG A 591 -7.71 2.96 -1.88
N HIS A 592 -8.02 4.17 -1.45
CA HIS A 592 -9.22 4.44 -0.63
C HIS A 592 -9.32 3.61 0.67
N PHE A 593 -8.17 3.23 1.28
CA PHE A 593 -8.08 2.36 2.47
C PHE A 593 -9.13 2.69 3.52
N THR A 594 -9.19 3.95 3.98
CA THR A 594 -10.11 4.37 5.05
C THR A 594 -11.59 4.17 4.67
N ALA A 595 -11.96 4.44 3.42
CA ALA A 595 -13.34 4.27 2.94
C ALA A 595 -13.72 2.79 2.86
N VAL A 596 -12.84 1.95 2.31
CA VAL A 596 -13.04 0.50 2.22
C VAL A 596 -13.09 -0.12 3.61
N ALA A 597 -12.16 0.23 4.51
CA ALA A 597 -12.15 -0.25 5.88
C ALA A 597 -13.43 0.13 6.64
N ARG A 598 -13.90 1.36 6.47
CA ARG A 598 -15.17 1.83 7.07
C ARG A 598 -16.35 1.00 6.59
N HIS A 599 -16.45 0.75 5.29
CA HIS A 599 -17.52 -0.06 4.72
C HIS A 599 -17.45 -1.53 5.18
N GLU A 600 -16.27 -2.14 5.18
CA GLU A 600 -16.08 -3.55 5.57
C GLU A 600 -16.26 -3.78 7.07
N LEU A 601 -15.88 -2.82 7.93
CA LEU A 601 -15.97 -2.94 9.40
C LEU A 601 -17.28 -2.41 9.97
N ALA A 602 -18.09 -1.64 9.22
CA ALA A 602 -19.38 -1.14 9.70
C ALA A 602 -20.31 -2.22 10.30
N PRO A 603 -20.45 -3.43 9.71
CA PRO A 603 -21.28 -4.48 10.32
C PRO A 603 -20.72 -5.02 11.63
N MET A 604 -19.45 -4.75 11.93
CA MET A 604 -18.78 -5.32 13.10
C MET A 604 -19.14 -4.59 14.38
N SER A 605 -19.39 -3.28 14.33
CA SER A 605 -19.84 -2.49 15.49
C SER A 605 -21.14 -3.05 16.09
N ALA A 606 -22.09 -3.46 15.23
CA ALA A 606 -23.31 -4.11 15.68
C ALA A 606 -23.06 -5.47 16.34
N ARG A 607 -22.03 -6.20 15.91
CA ARG A 607 -21.67 -7.52 16.49
C ARG A 607 -21.04 -7.40 17.88
N LEU A 608 -20.40 -6.28 18.21
CA LEU A 608 -19.80 -6.06 19.53
C LEU A 608 -20.84 -6.14 20.64
N GLY A 609 -22.04 -5.60 20.43
CA GLY A 609 -23.15 -5.72 21.36
C GLY A 609 -23.58 -7.18 21.61
N TRP A 610 -23.60 -8.00 20.55
CA TRP A 610 -23.91 -9.42 20.69
C TRP A 610 -22.89 -10.21 21.49
N ILE A 611 -21.60 -9.87 21.40
CA ILE A 611 -20.55 -10.50 22.20
C ILE A 611 -20.82 -10.27 23.70
N GLN A 612 -21.12 -9.05 24.10
CA GLN A 612 -21.43 -8.71 25.49
C GLN A 612 -22.73 -9.38 25.96
N LEU A 613 -23.77 -9.37 25.13
CA LEU A 613 -25.04 -10.02 25.43
C LEU A 613 -24.86 -11.52 25.66
N LEU A 614 -24.16 -12.22 24.75
CA LEU A 614 -23.91 -13.65 24.85
C LEU A 614 -23.05 -14.01 26.08
N ALA A 615 -22.00 -13.22 26.35
CA ALA A 615 -21.15 -13.45 27.51
C ALA A 615 -21.92 -13.21 28.83
N GLY A 616 -22.76 -12.16 28.88
CA GLY A 616 -23.62 -11.88 30.02
C GLY A 616 -24.70 -12.95 30.24
N SER A 617 -25.32 -13.45 29.14
CA SER A 617 -26.35 -14.50 29.22
C SER A 617 -25.79 -15.83 29.72
N ALA A 618 -24.54 -16.17 29.42
CA ALA A 618 -23.88 -17.36 29.99
C ALA A 618 -23.72 -17.26 31.49
N PHE A 619 -23.35 -16.09 32.02
CA PHE A 619 -23.29 -15.84 33.46
C PHE A 619 -24.66 -15.93 34.13
N VAL A 620 -25.69 -15.27 33.57
CA VAL A 620 -27.06 -15.32 34.07
C VAL A 620 -27.62 -16.72 34.06
N ALA A 621 -27.38 -17.49 32.99
CA ALA A 621 -27.80 -18.90 32.92
C ALA A 621 -27.16 -19.76 34.02
N ALA A 622 -25.88 -19.54 34.34
CA ALA A 622 -25.20 -20.25 35.42
C ALA A 622 -25.83 -19.93 36.79
N VAL A 623 -26.17 -18.68 37.06
CA VAL A 623 -26.87 -18.26 38.28
C VAL A 623 -28.27 -18.87 38.36
N LEU A 624 -29.01 -18.89 37.23
CA LEU A 624 -30.36 -19.47 37.17
C LEU A 624 -30.31 -20.99 37.43
N VAL A 625 -29.32 -21.70 36.89
CA VAL A 625 -29.12 -23.13 37.15
C VAL A 625 -28.90 -23.38 38.65
N LEU A 626 -28.14 -22.50 39.35
CA LEU A 626 -27.95 -22.59 40.80
C LEU A 626 -29.27 -22.39 41.57
N MET A 627 -30.08 -21.41 41.15
CA MET A 627 -31.35 -21.12 41.82
C MET A 627 -32.41 -22.22 41.63
N LEU A 628 -32.33 -22.94 40.50
CA LEU A 628 -33.24 -24.04 40.19
C LEU A 628 -32.79 -25.39 40.81
N SER A 629 -31.62 -25.44 41.45
CA SER A 629 -31.13 -26.64 42.13
C SER A 629 -31.77 -26.81 43.50
N ASP A 630 -32.22 -28.06 43.82
CA ASP A 630 -32.81 -28.38 45.08
C ASP A 630 -31.82 -28.21 46.25
N ALA A 631 -32.36 -27.93 47.47
CA ALA A 631 -31.57 -27.70 48.69
C ALA A 631 -30.72 -28.95 49.13
N GLU A 632 -31.10 -30.16 48.70
CA GLU A 632 -30.41 -31.40 48.95
C GLU A 632 -29.24 -31.75 47.99
N THR A 633 -28.89 -30.82 47.07
CA THR A 633 -27.80 -31.04 46.09
C THR A 633 -26.44 -31.22 46.78
N SER A 634 -25.63 -32.14 46.23
CA SER A 634 -24.31 -32.46 46.76
C SER A 634 -23.38 -31.25 46.80
N ASN A 635 -22.48 -31.19 47.80
CA ASN A 635 -21.47 -30.11 47.90
C ASN A 635 -20.58 -30.01 46.66
N VAL A 636 -20.38 -31.12 45.94
CA VAL A 636 -19.63 -31.14 44.67
C VAL A 636 -20.37 -30.35 43.61
N PHE A 637 -21.70 -30.50 43.49
CA PHE A 637 -22.50 -29.73 42.54
C PHE A 637 -22.51 -28.23 42.84
N ARG A 638 -22.69 -27.86 44.13
CA ARG A 638 -22.60 -26.45 44.56
C ARG A 638 -21.25 -25.84 44.23
N GLY A 639 -20.15 -26.59 44.47
CA GLY A 639 -18.80 -26.16 44.11
C GLY A 639 -18.64 -25.97 42.61
N LEU A 640 -19.18 -26.86 41.77
CA LEU A 640 -19.13 -26.76 40.31
C LEU A 640 -19.90 -25.51 39.79
N VAL A 641 -21.11 -25.28 40.31
CA VAL A 641 -21.92 -24.11 39.91
C VAL A 641 -21.29 -22.80 40.41
N ALA A 642 -20.74 -22.77 41.64
CA ALA A 642 -19.98 -21.63 42.14
C ALA A 642 -18.76 -21.34 41.26
N GLY A 643 -18.03 -22.36 40.84
CA GLY A 643 -16.94 -22.23 39.85
C GLY A 643 -17.41 -21.68 38.50
N LEU A 644 -18.56 -22.13 38.02
CA LEU A 644 -19.17 -21.62 36.77
C LEU A 644 -19.58 -20.16 36.88
N ILE A 645 -20.11 -19.72 38.03
CA ILE A 645 -20.46 -18.33 38.27
C ILE A 645 -19.20 -17.45 38.22
N ILE A 646 -18.13 -17.88 38.93
CA ILE A 646 -16.86 -17.15 38.94
C ILE A 646 -16.27 -17.10 37.54
N LEU A 647 -16.24 -18.22 36.83
CA LEU A 647 -15.74 -18.31 35.47
C LEU A 647 -16.59 -17.46 34.48
N GLY A 648 -17.91 -17.49 34.63
CA GLY A 648 -18.84 -16.70 33.85
C GLY A 648 -18.65 -15.19 34.04
N TRP A 649 -18.47 -14.77 35.33
CA TRP A 649 -18.17 -13.37 35.63
C TRP A 649 -16.81 -12.93 35.08
N ALA A 650 -15.75 -13.72 35.25
CA ALA A 650 -14.43 -13.44 34.71
C ALA A 650 -14.46 -13.39 33.19
N GLY A 651 -15.19 -14.30 32.57
CA GLY A 651 -15.40 -14.30 31.12
C GLY A 651 -16.17 -13.09 30.61
N TYR A 652 -17.19 -12.62 31.36
CA TYR A 652 -17.88 -11.38 31.02
C TYR A 652 -16.95 -10.14 31.10
N GLN A 653 -16.12 -10.06 32.13
CA GLN A 653 -15.10 -9.01 32.26
C GLN A 653 -14.10 -9.04 31.10
N LEU A 654 -13.63 -10.26 30.74
CA LEU A 654 -12.76 -10.45 29.59
C LEU A 654 -13.45 -10.03 28.27
N ALA A 655 -14.70 -10.43 28.06
CA ALA A 655 -15.48 -10.03 26.88
C ALA A 655 -15.65 -8.51 26.80
N THR A 656 -15.91 -7.85 27.93
CA THR A 656 -16.01 -6.37 27.99
C THR A 656 -14.67 -5.71 27.64
N HIS A 657 -13.56 -6.20 28.17
CA HIS A 657 -12.22 -5.71 27.85
C HIS A 657 -11.89 -5.90 26.35
N VAL A 658 -12.15 -7.09 25.82
CA VAL A 658 -11.95 -7.38 24.40
C VAL A 658 -12.84 -6.52 23.51
N THR A 659 -14.12 -6.33 23.88
CA THR A 659 -15.03 -5.46 23.11
C THR A 659 -14.55 -4.01 23.07
N ARG A 660 -14.04 -3.48 24.19
CA ARG A 660 -13.42 -2.14 24.20
C ARG A 660 -12.22 -2.09 23.27
N SER A 661 -11.29 -3.06 23.35
CA SER A 661 -10.14 -3.12 22.46
C SER A 661 -10.55 -3.25 20.98
N LEU A 662 -11.59 -4.04 20.68
CA LEU A 662 -12.11 -4.15 19.31
C LEU A 662 -12.72 -2.83 18.81
N THR A 663 -13.39 -2.07 19.67
CA THR A 663 -13.90 -0.74 19.33
C THR A 663 -12.75 0.22 18.97
N GLU A 664 -11.71 0.25 19.80
CA GLU A 664 -10.50 1.06 19.55
C GLU A 664 -9.82 0.66 18.24
N ILE A 665 -9.72 -0.65 17.94
CA ILE A 665 -9.19 -1.16 16.66
C ILE A 665 -10.04 -0.68 15.48
N VAL A 666 -11.37 -0.76 15.56
CA VAL A 666 -12.26 -0.28 14.49
C VAL A 666 -12.10 1.21 14.28
N ILE A 667 -12.05 2.01 15.35
CA ILE A 667 -11.81 3.46 15.28
C ILE A 667 -10.47 3.74 14.58
N ALA A 668 -9.40 3.06 14.99
CA ALA A 668 -8.08 3.23 14.41
C ALA A 668 -8.08 2.92 12.89
N LEU A 669 -8.70 1.80 12.48
CA LEU A 669 -8.73 1.36 11.09
C LEU A 669 -9.66 2.18 10.19
N THR A 670 -10.71 2.78 10.75
CA THR A 670 -11.70 3.57 9.97
C THR A 670 -11.43 5.06 9.97
N GLY A 671 -10.49 5.54 10.77
CA GLY A 671 -10.24 6.97 10.95
C GLY A 671 -11.45 7.73 11.53
N ALA A 672 -12.39 7.02 12.18
CA ALA A 672 -13.53 7.66 12.83
C ALA A 672 -13.02 8.47 14.03
N LYS A 673 -13.47 9.72 14.16
CA LYS A 673 -13.24 10.48 15.40
C LYS A 673 -14.13 9.86 16.49
N SER A 674 -13.54 9.59 17.65
CA SER A 674 -14.22 9.04 18.84
C SER A 674 -15.32 9.97 19.34
#